data_79cbd4430d4777529a10eca2029b1e0a
#
_entry.id   79cbd4430d4777529a10eca2029b1e0a
#
_cell.length_a   1.000
_cell.length_b   1.000
_cell.length_c   1.000
_cell.angle_alpha   90.00
_cell.angle_beta   90.00
_cell.angle_gamma   90.00
#
_symmetry.space_group_name_H-M   'P 1'
#
loop_
_entity.id
_entity.type
_entity.pdbx_description
1 polymer ?
#
loop_
_entity_poly.entity_id
_entity_poly.type
_entity_poly.pdbx_seq_one_letter_code
_entity_poly.pdbx_strand_id
1 'polypeptide(L)'
;NGKVDRSALPVPEFGGGGGRAPRDPVEEILCGLFADVLDLERVGIDDNFFELGGHSLSATKLVSRIRSVFGVDVTVREVFSCPSVARMAALVAVGESAARPALAPVVPRPELLPLSFAQQRLWVLAQLDGGSATYNIPMAVRLRGGVDRVALAAALIDLVGRHESLRTVFPVGENGPVQRVLAPAEADVDLRVVETSEAESEAVLRGLAWYAFDLAQEVPVRATLVETAPDDCVLSLVVHHIASDGWSNTPLLRDLGTAYTARSAGRAPDWAPLPVQYADYALWQRELLGDTADPSSPMSRQTGFWREALADLPLEATLPGDRPRPAVATYQGGRVDLHIDATVHERLVRLCRTCDTSLFMAVQAATAAVLTLSGAGTDVPLGSPVAGRHDVVLDDLVGFFINTLVLRTDTSGDPSFRQLLARVREADLAAWAHQDLPFERLVEVLGPERSASRHPLFQTMLTFADAVIPGPAMPGLHSDVAETPAGAARFDLTVNFREHRLEGGRPGGLDLGIDYAVEIFDEATVRAFGERLVRLVAGVVETPDRSIGDIDVLTPGERAWLSGAGRGELRARAVSSLPELVRAYADDRPDAAAVVCGERVVTYAEFEEQANRLARVLVTAGVGPESRVVLFQDRGVEVLVSMLAVLKAGGAYVPLDTRYPRARIEEILRQASASMVLIGRDVSAAELPEGASVLRVPPLERWRPGDAVTPPPDVRVHPDQLAYVMFTSGSTGVPKGSANTHRNIVELARDEVFGNGVAERMLQYSSLAFDASTIEIWGPLSRGGCVEVAPPGALDSTQLGRLLTERKVPALFLPAGLFHVLAEENPEAFREVREVWAGGDVVSPEAVRRVLAHCPDTTVHNGYGPTETTVFVTVHRVDQTMADARALPIGTPLANTGVYILDEALRLVPPGVVGELYVAGSHVARGYVGRAGLTAER
;
A
#
# COMPACT_ATOMS: atom_id res chain seq x y z
N ASN A 1 15.12 -37.58 -41.03
CA ASN A 1 14.74 -37.87 -39.62
C ASN A 1 13.26 -37.61 -39.30
N GLY A 2 12.38 -37.32 -40.29
CA GLY A 2 10.92 -37.23 -40.06
C GLY A 2 10.42 -36.14 -39.09
N LYS A 3 11.26 -35.18 -38.70
CA LYS A 3 10.86 -34.03 -37.89
C LYS A 3 10.85 -32.80 -38.80
N VAL A 4 9.76 -32.03 -38.74
CA VAL A 4 9.62 -30.73 -39.40
C VAL A 4 10.67 -29.78 -38.81
N ASP A 5 11.53 -29.23 -39.68
CA ASP A 5 12.46 -28.16 -39.24
C ASP A 5 11.67 -26.88 -39.06
N ARG A 6 11.44 -26.54 -37.78
CA ARG A 6 10.68 -25.33 -37.39
C ARG A 6 11.41 -24.03 -37.72
N SER A 7 12.73 -24.07 -37.92
CA SER A 7 13.53 -22.90 -38.30
C SER A 7 13.46 -22.59 -39.80
N ALA A 8 13.02 -23.55 -40.60
CA ALA A 8 12.83 -23.41 -42.03
C ALA A 8 11.39 -23.08 -42.46
N LEU A 9 10.45 -22.97 -41.50
CA LEU A 9 9.10 -22.48 -41.79
C LEU A 9 9.18 -20.97 -42.05
N PRO A 10 8.54 -20.44 -43.10
CA PRO A 10 8.44 -19.02 -43.32
C PRO A 10 7.77 -18.38 -42.09
N VAL A 11 8.30 -17.25 -41.62
CA VAL A 11 7.65 -16.45 -40.61
C VAL A 11 6.24 -16.15 -41.12
N PRO A 12 5.16 -16.36 -40.32
CA PRO A 12 3.83 -15.99 -40.77
C PRO A 12 3.84 -14.49 -41.07
N GLU A 13 3.62 -14.11 -42.30
CA GLU A 13 3.34 -12.75 -42.66
C GLU A 13 1.97 -12.42 -42.05
N PHE A 14 1.96 -11.64 -40.97
CA PHE A 14 0.77 -10.93 -40.48
C PHE A 14 0.50 -9.77 -41.45
N GLY A 15 0.24 -10.08 -42.69
CA GLY A 15 -0.24 -9.14 -43.68
C GLY A 15 -1.73 -8.95 -43.46
N GLY A 16 -2.16 -7.72 -43.30
CA GLY A 16 -3.56 -7.38 -43.19
C GLY A 16 -4.41 -7.99 -44.29
N GLY A 17 -5.58 -8.54 -43.92
CA GLY A 17 -6.69 -8.76 -44.81
C GLY A 17 -6.58 -9.96 -45.77
N GLY A 18 -6.32 -11.18 -45.24
CA GLY A 18 -6.50 -12.43 -45.95
C GLY A 18 -7.88 -13.06 -45.81
N GLY A 19 -8.82 -12.41 -45.13
CA GLY A 19 -10.17 -12.89 -44.91
C GLY A 19 -11.03 -12.91 -46.16
N ARG A 20 -12.16 -13.65 -46.12
CA ARG A 20 -13.12 -13.69 -47.22
C ARG A 20 -13.62 -12.28 -47.59
N ALA A 21 -13.85 -12.02 -48.87
CA ALA A 21 -14.42 -10.79 -49.35
C ALA A 21 -15.87 -10.64 -48.90
N PRO A 22 -16.40 -9.40 -48.80
CA PRO A 22 -17.77 -9.11 -48.40
C PRO A 22 -18.75 -9.75 -49.41
N ARG A 23 -19.87 -10.24 -48.87
CA ARG A 23 -20.91 -11.00 -49.64
C ARG A 23 -22.09 -10.08 -50.01
N ASP A 24 -22.26 -8.99 -49.31
CA ASP A 24 -23.35 -8.02 -49.51
C ASP A 24 -22.89 -6.56 -49.19
N PRO A 25 -23.70 -5.57 -49.52
CA PRO A 25 -23.34 -4.17 -49.26
C PRO A 25 -23.13 -3.82 -47.75
N VAL A 26 -23.79 -4.52 -46.84
CA VAL A 26 -23.65 -4.24 -45.38
C VAL A 26 -22.27 -4.73 -44.92
N GLU A 27 -21.85 -5.92 -45.34
CA GLU A 27 -20.52 -6.44 -45.06
C GLU A 27 -19.42 -5.57 -45.70
N GLU A 28 -19.66 -5.06 -46.96
CA GLU A 28 -18.70 -4.19 -47.62
C GLU A 28 -18.49 -2.89 -46.86
N ILE A 29 -19.55 -2.24 -46.41
CA ILE A 29 -19.49 -1.03 -45.59
C ILE A 29 -18.81 -1.30 -44.25
N LEU A 30 -19.19 -2.38 -43.59
CA LEU A 30 -18.57 -2.77 -42.32
C LEU A 30 -17.07 -3.08 -42.47
N CYS A 31 -16.65 -3.74 -43.54
CA CYS A 31 -15.23 -3.96 -43.86
C CYS A 31 -14.49 -2.62 -43.97
N GLY A 32 -15.11 -1.61 -44.60
CA GLY A 32 -14.58 -0.25 -44.71
C GLY A 32 -14.48 0.42 -43.33
N LEU A 33 -15.54 0.34 -42.52
CA LEU A 33 -15.55 0.92 -41.16
C LEU A 33 -14.51 0.28 -40.24
N PHE A 34 -14.32 -1.04 -40.28
CA PHE A 34 -13.28 -1.76 -39.55
C PHE A 34 -11.89 -1.32 -40.01
N ALA A 35 -11.66 -1.27 -41.33
CA ALA A 35 -10.40 -0.85 -41.90
C ALA A 35 -10.03 0.59 -41.49
N ASP A 36 -10.99 1.52 -41.61
CA ASP A 36 -10.81 2.91 -41.22
C ASP A 36 -10.51 3.11 -39.73
N VAL A 37 -11.20 2.35 -38.85
CA VAL A 37 -11.01 2.48 -37.39
C VAL A 37 -9.67 1.88 -36.94
N LEU A 38 -9.20 0.85 -37.68
CA LEU A 38 -7.96 0.13 -37.38
C LEU A 38 -6.75 0.64 -38.17
N ASP A 39 -6.95 1.64 -39.03
CA ASP A 39 -5.93 2.20 -39.94
C ASP A 39 -5.26 1.10 -40.82
N LEU A 40 -6.11 0.28 -41.44
CA LEU A 40 -5.71 -0.83 -42.29
C LEU A 40 -6.19 -0.59 -43.73
N GLU A 41 -5.45 -1.07 -44.75
CA GLU A 41 -5.88 -0.99 -46.14
C GLU A 41 -7.13 -1.83 -46.45
N ARG A 42 -7.26 -2.97 -45.77
CA ARG A 42 -8.38 -3.90 -45.98
C ARG A 42 -8.62 -4.81 -44.79
N VAL A 43 -9.90 -5.16 -44.56
CA VAL A 43 -10.35 -6.14 -43.54
C VAL A 43 -11.29 -7.15 -44.25
N GLY A 44 -11.11 -8.42 -43.96
CA GLY A 44 -12.02 -9.49 -44.44
C GLY A 44 -13.18 -9.73 -43.47
N ILE A 45 -14.24 -10.42 -43.96
CA ILE A 45 -15.47 -10.57 -43.15
C ILE A 45 -15.29 -11.51 -41.93
N ASP A 46 -14.30 -12.38 -41.96
CA ASP A 46 -13.99 -13.33 -40.86
C ASP A 46 -12.90 -12.79 -39.91
N ASP A 47 -12.24 -11.70 -40.28
CA ASP A 47 -11.16 -11.14 -39.47
C ASP A 47 -11.70 -10.60 -38.14
N ASN A 48 -10.99 -10.91 -37.04
CA ASN A 48 -11.38 -10.48 -35.71
C ASN A 48 -10.81 -9.08 -35.42
N PHE A 49 -11.69 -8.13 -35.10
CA PHE A 49 -11.38 -6.75 -34.80
C PHE A 49 -10.22 -6.59 -33.80
N PHE A 50 -10.24 -7.37 -32.71
CA PHE A 50 -9.21 -7.31 -31.66
C PHE A 50 -7.89 -7.97 -32.10
N GLU A 51 -7.95 -8.99 -32.97
CA GLU A 51 -6.74 -9.61 -33.54
C GLU A 51 -6.02 -8.69 -34.52
N LEU A 52 -6.77 -7.85 -35.20
CA LEU A 52 -6.23 -6.83 -36.10
C LEU A 52 -5.68 -5.59 -35.34
N GLY A 53 -5.76 -5.56 -34.03
CA GLY A 53 -5.24 -4.47 -33.19
C GLY A 53 -6.31 -3.56 -32.60
N GLY A 54 -7.57 -3.92 -32.75
CA GLY A 54 -8.68 -3.21 -32.09
C GLY A 54 -8.61 -3.34 -30.57
N HIS A 55 -9.02 -2.28 -29.89
CA HIS A 55 -9.10 -2.17 -28.43
C HIS A 55 -10.40 -1.45 -28.04
N SER A 56 -10.64 -1.27 -26.74
CA SER A 56 -11.90 -0.73 -26.24
C SER A 56 -12.23 0.66 -26.78
N LEU A 57 -11.24 1.52 -26.98
CA LEU A 57 -11.42 2.84 -27.53
C LEU A 57 -11.78 2.79 -29.01
N SER A 58 -11.06 2.00 -29.80
CA SER A 58 -11.38 1.77 -31.21
C SER A 58 -12.73 1.07 -31.38
N ALA A 59 -13.13 0.17 -30.45
CA ALA A 59 -14.46 -0.42 -30.43
C ALA A 59 -15.56 0.65 -30.21
N THR A 60 -15.32 1.63 -29.34
CA THR A 60 -16.25 2.76 -29.14
C THR A 60 -16.38 3.62 -30.41
N LYS A 61 -15.28 3.86 -31.13
CA LYS A 61 -15.29 4.55 -32.43
C LYS A 61 -16.06 3.73 -33.47
N LEU A 62 -15.83 2.44 -33.52
CA LEU A 62 -16.56 1.53 -34.43
C LEU A 62 -18.06 1.59 -34.18
N VAL A 63 -18.49 1.50 -32.94
CA VAL A 63 -19.91 1.65 -32.53
C VAL A 63 -20.50 2.96 -33.03
N SER A 64 -19.78 4.07 -32.84
CA SER A 64 -20.21 5.39 -33.30
C SER A 64 -20.38 5.45 -34.82
N ARG A 65 -19.44 4.90 -35.58
CA ARG A 65 -19.49 4.83 -37.04
C ARG A 65 -20.61 3.91 -37.57
N ILE A 66 -20.81 2.75 -36.96
CA ILE A 66 -21.93 1.85 -37.27
C ILE A 66 -23.24 2.58 -37.06
N ARG A 67 -23.42 3.28 -35.93
CA ARG A 67 -24.62 4.06 -35.66
C ARG A 67 -24.83 5.18 -36.71
N SER A 68 -23.78 5.91 -37.05
CA SER A 68 -23.87 6.99 -38.03
C SER A 68 -24.29 6.51 -39.44
N VAL A 69 -23.81 5.33 -39.84
CA VAL A 69 -24.03 4.81 -41.19
C VAL A 69 -25.31 3.99 -41.29
N PHE A 70 -25.58 3.14 -40.31
CA PHE A 70 -26.73 2.20 -40.36
C PHE A 70 -27.93 2.67 -39.53
N GLY A 71 -27.79 3.68 -38.66
CA GLY A 71 -28.88 4.14 -37.79
C GLY A 71 -29.22 3.11 -36.69
N VAL A 72 -28.31 2.15 -36.39
CA VAL A 72 -28.52 1.07 -35.42
C VAL A 72 -27.63 1.30 -34.22
N ASP A 73 -28.18 1.12 -33.04
CA ASP A 73 -27.42 1.27 -31.78
C ASP A 73 -26.78 -0.07 -31.43
N VAL A 74 -25.47 -0.15 -31.62
CA VAL A 74 -24.62 -1.29 -31.23
C VAL A 74 -23.86 -0.90 -29.97
N THR A 75 -23.71 -1.82 -29.03
CA THR A 75 -22.96 -1.57 -27.79
C THR A 75 -21.51 -2.06 -27.92
N VAL A 76 -20.60 -1.50 -27.11
CA VAL A 76 -19.21 -1.98 -27.03
C VAL A 76 -19.18 -3.49 -26.65
N ARG A 77 -20.08 -3.92 -25.78
CA ARG A 77 -20.24 -5.33 -25.41
C ARG A 77 -20.52 -6.24 -26.62
N GLU A 78 -21.36 -5.77 -27.55
CA GLU A 78 -21.68 -6.50 -28.76
C GLU A 78 -20.50 -6.58 -29.71
N VAL A 79 -19.64 -5.56 -29.78
CA VAL A 79 -18.39 -5.61 -30.54
C VAL A 79 -17.47 -6.72 -29.98
N PHE A 80 -17.36 -6.84 -28.65
CA PHE A 80 -16.61 -7.92 -28.01
C PHE A 80 -17.22 -9.32 -28.26
N SER A 81 -18.55 -9.42 -28.34
CA SER A 81 -19.24 -10.69 -28.57
C SER A 81 -19.28 -11.09 -30.04
N CYS A 82 -19.26 -10.10 -30.93
CA CYS A 82 -19.34 -10.25 -32.39
C CYS A 82 -18.16 -9.54 -33.09
N PRO A 83 -16.90 -9.94 -32.82
CA PRO A 83 -15.73 -9.17 -33.20
C PRO A 83 -15.36 -9.26 -34.70
N SER A 84 -16.15 -9.94 -35.54
CA SER A 84 -15.91 -10.00 -36.96
C SER A 84 -17.02 -9.33 -37.77
N VAL A 85 -16.68 -8.84 -38.95
CA VAL A 85 -17.63 -8.18 -39.84
C VAL A 85 -18.87 -9.03 -40.10
N ALA A 86 -18.71 -10.36 -40.41
CA ALA A 86 -19.83 -11.24 -40.66
C ALA A 86 -20.80 -11.36 -39.47
N ARG A 87 -20.28 -11.40 -38.23
CA ARG A 87 -21.13 -11.43 -37.01
C ARG A 87 -21.77 -10.07 -36.74
N MET A 88 -21.04 -8.99 -36.97
CA MET A 88 -21.53 -7.63 -36.80
C MET A 88 -22.64 -7.32 -37.81
N ALA A 89 -22.52 -7.74 -39.08
CA ALA A 89 -23.55 -7.59 -40.11
C ALA A 89 -24.87 -8.26 -39.72
N ALA A 90 -24.79 -9.46 -39.14
CA ALA A 90 -25.98 -10.15 -38.63
C ALA A 90 -26.64 -9.38 -37.47
N LEU A 91 -25.85 -8.72 -36.59
CA LEU A 91 -26.36 -7.91 -35.50
C LEU A 91 -27.01 -6.62 -36.04
N VAL A 92 -26.36 -5.92 -36.97
CA VAL A 92 -26.87 -4.69 -37.60
C VAL A 92 -28.19 -4.95 -38.33
N ALA A 93 -28.33 -6.14 -38.96
CA ALA A 93 -29.56 -6.50 -39.69
C ALA A 93 -30.81 -6.66 -38.78
N VAL A 94 -30.65 -7.00 -37.51
CA VAL A 94 -31.73 -7.16 -36.52
C VAL A 94 -31.78 -6.08 -35.46
N GLY A 95 -30.85 -5.10 -35.50
CA GLY A 95 -30.72 -4.06 -34.50
C GLY A 95 -31.89 -3.06 -34.53
N GLU A 96 -32.23 -2.53 -33.35
CA GLU A 96 -33.22 -1.46 -33.19
C GLU A 96 -32.66 -0.12 -33.67
N SER A 97 -33.53 0.75 -34.22
CA SER A 97 -33.13 2.11 -34.59
C SER A 97 -32.61 2.89 -33.38
N ALA A 98 -31.51 3.63 -33.58
CA ALA A 98 -30.89 4.42 -32.55
C ALA A 98 -31.86 5.47 -31.98
N ALA A 99 -32.13 5.42 -30.67
CA ALA A 99 -33.02 6.36 -29.98
C ALA A 99 -32.31 7.66 -29.54
N ARG A 100 -31.02 7.83 -29.87
CA ARG A 100 -30.27 9.03 -29.49
C ARG A 100 -30.63 10.22 -30.40
N PRO A 101 -30.83 11.45 -29.84
CA PRO A 101 -31.01 12.62 -30.64
C PRO A 101 -29.76 12.86 -31.51
N ALA A 102 -29.93 13.26 -32.77
CA ALA A 102 -28.82 13.57 -33.65
C ALA A 102 -28.10 14.83 -33.16
N LEU A 103 -26.76 14.78 -33.11
CA LEU A 103 -25.97 15.95 -32.81
C LEU A 103 -25.87 16.85 -34.03
N ALA A 104 -26.49 18.02 -33.93
CA ALA A 104 -26.59 19.02 -35.02
C ALA A 104 -26.35 20.45 -34.47
N PRO A 105 -25.95 21.41 -35.34
CA PRO A 105 -25.82 22.80 -34.91
C PRO A 105 -27.17 23.35 -34.41
N VAL A 106 -27.18 24.00 -33.26
CA VAL A 106 -28.36 24.65 -32.71
C VAL A 106 -28.47 26.07 -33.22
N VAL A 107 -29.49 26.36 -34.05
CA VAL A 107 -29.70 27.69 -34.65
C VAL A 107 -31.18 28.08 -34.53
N PRO A 108 -31.53 29.22 -33.89
CA PRO A 108 -30.64 30.09 -33.10
C PRO A 108 -30.26 29.42 -31.77
N ARG A 109 -29.05 29.73 -31.28
CA ARG A 109 -28.64 29.31 -29.94
C ARG A 109 -29.38 30.09 -28.85
N PRO A 110 -29.58 29.49 -27.64
CA PRO A 110 -30.11 30.23 -26.50
C PRO A 110 -29.23 31.44 -26.14
N GLU A 111 -29.81 32.48 -25.61
CA GLU A 111 -29.07 33.68 -25.15
C GLU A 111 -28.09 33.30 -23.99
N LEU A 112 -28.51 32.41 -23.11
CA LEU A 112 -27.68 31.86 -22.04
C LEU A 112 -27.30 30.40 -22.36
N LEU A 113 -26.04 30.19 -22.75
CA LEU A 113 -25.50 28.86 -23.03
C LEU A 113 -25.08 28.17 -21.71
N PRO A 114 -25.67 27.03 -21.35
CA PRO A 114 -25.26 26.31 -20.15
C PRO A 114 -23.90 25.66 -20.35
N LEU A 115 -23.15 25.47 -19.26
CA LEU A 115 -21.95 24.64 -19.26
C LEU A 115 -22.35 23.18 -19.48
N SER A 116 -21.43 22.37 -20.09
CA SER A 116 -21.52 20.94 -19.98
C SER A 116 -21.35 20.50 -18.49
N PHE A 117 -21.74 19.28 -18.12
CA PHE A 117 -21.56 18.82 -16.75
C PHE A 117 -20.09 18.83 -16.34
N ALA A 118 -19.20 18.40 -17.21
CA ALA A 118 -17.76 18.41 -16.98
C ALA A 118 -17.19 19.83 -16.81
N GLN A 119 -17.60 20.78 -17.65
CA GLN A 119 -17.21 22.19 -17.48
C GLN A 119 -17.71 22.78 -16.18
N GLN A 120 -18.93 22.43 -15.74
CA GLN A 120 -19.52 22.93 -14.50
C GLN A 120 -18.66 22.53 -13.29
N ARG A 121 -18.16 21.29 -13.24
CA ARG A 121 -17.24 20.82 -12.19
C ARG A 121 -15.95 21.64 -12.18
N LEU A 122 -15.27 21.75 -13.31
CA LEU A 122 -13.99 22.47 -13.37
C LEU A 122 -14.15 23.94 -13.01
N TRP A 123 -15.27 24.54 -13.38
CA TRP A 123 -15.58 25.91 -12.99
C TRP A 123 -15.74 26.05 -11.46
N VAL A 124 -16.49 25.13 -10.82
CA VAL A 124 -16.65 25.11 -9.33
C VAL A 124 -15.30 24.90 -8.66
N LEU A 125 -14.48 23.97 -9.14
CA LEU A 125 -13.16 23.72 -8.57
C LEU A 125 -12.25 24.95 -8.69
N ALA A 126 -12.24 25.62 -9.86
CA ALA A 126 -11.47 26.84 -10.05
C ALA A 126 -11.88 27.98 -9.09
N GLN A 127 -13.18 28.03 -8.70
CA GLN A 127 -13.64 29.00 -7.70
C GLN A 127 -13.20 28.63 -6.27
N LEU A 128 -13.15 27.35 -5.93
CA LEU A 128 -12.74 26.86 -4.62
C LEU A 128 -11.22 26.98 -4.39
N ASP A 129 -10.43 26.70 -5.43
CA ASP A 129 -8.96 26.68 -5.37
C ASP A 129 -8.33 28.08 -5.59
N GLY A 130 -9.13 29.13 -5.80
CA GLY A 130 -8.64 30.50 -6.01
C GLY A 130 -7.82 30.69 -7.28
N GLY A 131 -8.07 29.91 -8.34
CA GLY A 131 -7.36 29.99 -9.62
C GLY A 131 -6.11 29.10 -9.68
N SER A 132 -6.24 27.83 -9.30
CA SER A 132 -5.16 26.83 -9.36
C SER A 132 -4.80 26.45 -10.80
N ALA A 133 -3.51 26.26 -11.08
CA ALA A 133 -3.00 25.71 -12.34
C ALA A 133 -3.17 24.17 -12.47
N THR A 134 -3.77 23.50 -11.50
CA THR A 134 -3.89 22.03 -11.44
C THR A 134 -4.60 21.42 -12.65
N TYR A 135 -5.49 22.18 -13.26
CA TYR A 135 -6.23 21.74 -14.46
C TYR A 135 -5.70 22.32 -15.77
N ASN A 136 -4.46 22.78 -15.80
CA ASN A 136 -3.82 23.13 -17.06
C ASN A 136 -3.35 21.87 -17.79
N ILE A 137 -3.41 21.93 -19.12
CA ILE A 137 -2.83 20.98 -20.06
C ILE A 137 -1.66 21.69 -20.74
N PRO A 138 -0.44 21.56 -20.21
CA PRO A 138 0.73 22.09 -20.90
C PRO A 138 1.13 21.16 -22.05
N MET A 139 1.42 21.73 -23.20
CA MET A 139 1.94 21.05 -24.37
C MET A 139 3.19 21.79 -24.84
N ALA A 140 4.29 21.09 -25.01
CA ALA A 140 5.53 21.64 -25.55
C ALA A 140 5.79 21.03 -26.94
N VAL A 141 5.89 21.85 -27.96
CA VAL A 141 6.25 21.44 -29.33
C VAL A 141 7.62 22.00 -29.66
N ARG A 142 8.63 21.14 -29.74
CA ARG A 142 9.98 21.56 -30.15
C ARG A 142 9.99 21.77 -31.67
N LEU A 143 10.44 22.91 -32.11
CA LEU A 143 10.49 23.33 -33.51
C LEU A 143 11.96 23.60 -33.86
N ARG A 144 12.50 22.80 -34.77
CA ARG A 144 13.86 22.99 -35.29
C ARG A 144 13.81 23.48 -36.70
N GLY A 145 14.46 24.63 -36.95
CA GLY A 145 14.44 25.38 -38.19
C GLY A 145 14.01 26.84 -38.00
N GLY A 146 14.05 27.64 -39.02
CA GLY A 146 13.68 29.06 -38.94
C GLY A 146 12.16 29.27 -38.82
N VAL A 147 11.67 29.55 -37.62
CA VAL A 147 10.22 29.80 -37.36
C VAL A 147 9.82 31.18 -37.84
N ASP A 148 8.81 31.26 -38.71
CA ASP A 148 8.14 32.54 -39.06
C ASP A 148 7.16 32.92 -37.93
N ARG A 149 7.60 33.82 -37.03
CA ARG A 149 6.83 34.27 -35.86
C ARG A 149 5.52 34.96 -36.27
N VAL A 150 5.49 35.68 -37.40
CA VAL A 150 4.29 36.40 -37.89
C VAL A 150 3.27 35.37 -38.38
N ALA A 151 3.70 34.39 -39.16
CA ALA A 151 2.87 33.30 -39.61
C ALA A 151 2.34 32.46 -38.46
N LEU A 152 3.17 32.18 -37.44
CA LEU A 152 2.76 31.41 -36.26
C LEU A 152 1.72 32.14 -35.40
N ALA A 153 1.91 33.47 -35.18
CA ALA A 153 0.93 34.30 -34.48
C ALA A 153 -0.41 34.33 -35.22
N ALA A 154 -0.38 34.50 -36.54
CA ALA A 154 -1.58 34.49 -37.39
C ALA A 154 -2.27 33.11 -37.40
N ALA A 155 -1.49 32.02 -37.38
CA ALA A 155 -2.03 30.67 -37.32
C ALA A 155 -2.73 30.38 -35.98
N LEU A 156 -2.23 30.90 -34.86
CA LEU A 156 -2.88 30.79 -33.54
C LEU A 156 -4.22 31.53 -33.50
N ILE A 157 -4.31 32.73 -34.12
CA ILE A 157 -5.56 33.47 -34.26
C ILE A 157 -6.57 32.69 -35.11
N ASP A 158 -6.14 32.09 -36.21
CA ASP A 158 -7.00 31.25 -37.05
C ASP A 158 -7.50 30.01 -36.30
N LEU A 159 -6.64 29.34 -35.53
CA LEU A 159 -6.97 28.19 -34.71
C LEU A 159 -8.03 28.51 -33.65
N VAL A 160 -7.86 29.63 -32.93
CA VAL A 160 -8.83 30.12 -31.93
C VAL A 160 -10.13 30.58 -32.60
N GLY A 161 -10.05 31.16 -33.80
CA GLY A 161 -11.21 31.49 -34.62
C GLY A 161 -12.03 30.27 -35.02
N ARG A 162 -11.35 29.12 -35.32
CA ARG A 162 -11.98 27.86 -35.75
C ARG A 162 -12.70 27.14 -34.59
N HIS A 163 -12.07 27.05 -33.41
CA HIS A 163 -12.58 26.31 -32.27
C HIS A 163 -13.18 27.24 -31.22
N GLU A 164 -14.51 27.27 -31.10
CA GLU A 164 -15.21 28.16 -30.16
C GLU A 164 -14.79 27.90 -28.68
N SER A 165 -14.47 26.67 -28.30
CA SER A 165 -14.01 26.32 -26.94
C SER A 165 -12.79 27.15 -26.51
N LEU A 166 -11.84 27.44 -27.43
CA LEU A 166 -10.63 28.18 -27.13
C LEU A 166 -10.86 29.70 -26.97
N ARG A 167 -12.06 30.21 -27.34
CA ARG A 167 -12.46 31.60 -27.18
C ARG A 167 -13.74 31.75 -26.36
N THR A 168 -14.02 30.80 -25.51
CA THR A 168 -15.16 30.82 -24.59
C THR A 168 -14.69 31.23 -23.21
N VAL A 169 -15.36 32.21 -22.60
CA VAL A 169 -15.19 32.60 -21.19
C VAL A 169 -16.42 32.18 -20.39
N PHE A 170 -16.26 32.05 -19.05
CA PHE A 170 -17.26 31.46 -18.20
C PHE A 170 -17.70 32.40 -17.07
N PRO A 171 -18.35 33.53 -17.39
CA PRO A 171 -18.84 34.48 -16.38
C PRO A 171 -20.02 33.90 -15.58
N VAL A 172 -20.27 34.48 -14.40
CA VAL A 172 -21.45 34.19 -13.59
C VAL A 172 -22.66 34.93 -14.14
N GLY A 173 -23.68 34.20 -14.59
CA GLY A 173 -25.00 34.73 -14.93
C GLY A 173 -25.96 34.70 -13.73
N GLU A 174 -27.23 35.10 -13.94
CA GLU A 174 -28.25 35.15 -12.87
C GLU A 174 -28.51 33.79 -12.22
N ASN A 175 -28.38 32.67 -12.97
CA ASN A 175 -28.70 31.32 -12.53
C ASN A 175 -27.45 30.42 -12.42
N GLY A 176 -26.26 30.99 -12.31
CA GLY A 176 -24.98 30.30 -12.26
C GLY A 176 -24.07 30.59 -13.45
N PRO A 177 -22.96 29.81 -13.62
CA PRO A 177 -22.01 30.06 -14.72
C PRO A 177 -22.62 29.78 -16.08
N VAL A 178 -22.23 30.57 -17.07
CA VAL A 178 -22.66 30.45 -18.47
C VAL A 178 -21.47 30.45 -19.42
N GLN A 179 -21.60 29.82 -20.58
CA GLN A 179 -20.65 29.93 -21.64
C GLN A 179 -20.90 31.23 -22.43
N ARG A 180 -19.89 32.08 -22.57
CA ARG A 180 -19.91 33.24 -23.46
C ARG A 180 -18.84 33.05 -24.53
N VAL A 181 -19.28 32.74 -25.75
CA VAL A 181 -18.41 32.59 -26.91
C VAL A 181 -18.08 33.96 -27.43
N LEU A 182 -16.82 34.36 -27.39
CA LEU A 182 -16.36 35.66 -27.90
C LEU A 182 -16.30 35.65 -29.45
N ALA A 183 -16.49 36.78 -30.06
CA ALA A 183 -16.17 36.91 -31.50
C ALA A 183 -14.65 36.71 -31.70
N PRO A 184 -14.17 36.16 -32.85
CA PRO A 184 -12.74 35.94 -33.08
C PRO A 184 -11.86 37.19 -32.87
N ALA A 185 -12.41 38.39 -33.15
CA ALA A 185 -11.69 39.65 -32.94
C ALA A 185 -11.65 40.12 -31.48
N GLU A 186 -12.46 39.54 -30.61
CA GLU A 186 -12.49 39.84 -29.16
C GLU A 186 -11.61 38.88 -28.36
N ALA A 187 -11.19 37.75 -28.96
CA ALA A 187 -10.32 36.79 -28.33
C ALA A 187 -8.87 37.30 -28.35
N ASP A 188 -8.39 37.74 -27.18
CA ASP A 188 -7.02 38.26 -27.03
C ASP A 188 -6.05 37.08 -26.86
N VAL A 189 -5.47 36.64 -27.98
CA VAL A 189 -4.47 35.54 -28.02
C VAL A 189 -3.20 36.02 -28.66
N ASP A 190 -2.24 36.38 -27.82
CA ASP A 190 -0.92 36.83 -28.28
C ASP A 190 0.12 35.69 -28.20
N LEU A 191 0.98 35.64 -29.26
CA LEU A 191 2.19 34.82 -29.18
C LEU A 191 3.28 35.57 -28.40
N ARG A 192 3.53 35.15 -27.17
CA ARG A 192 4.65 35.70 -26.39
C ARG A 192 5.94 35.05 -26.84
N VAL A 193 7.05 35.81 -26.83
CA VAL A 193 8.38 35.26 -27.13
C VAL A 193 9.26 35.46 -25.90
N VAL A 194 9.94 34.38 -25.49
CA VAL A 194 10.87 34.37 -24.36
C VAL A 194 12.18 33.77 -24.81
N GLU A 195 13.27 34.51 -24.70
CA GLU A 195 14.62 34.03 -24.99
C GLU A 195 15.22 33.43 -23.70
N THR A 196 15.80 32.25 -23.80
CA THR A 196 16.41 31.55 -22.65
C THR A 196 17.53 30.61 -23.10
N SER A 197 18.32 30.10 -22.18
CA SER A 197 19.29 29.03 -22.46
C SER A 197 18.62 27.65 -22.50
N GLU A 198 19.20 26.68 -23.19
CA GLU A 198 18.74 25.28 -23.18
C GLU A 198 18.68 24.72 -21.72
N ALA A 199 19.66 25.09 -20.88
CA ALA A 199 19.71 24.65 -19.48
C ALA A 199 18.57 25.21 -18.60
N GLU A 200 18.00 26.36 -18.93
CA GLU A 200 16.93 27.04 -18.20
C GLU A 200 15.56 26.80 -18.82
N SER A 201 15.51 26.30 -20.06
CA SER A 201 14.27 26.10 -20.81
C SER A 201 13.22 25.27 -20.08
N GLU A 202 13.62 24.19 -19.42
CA GLU A 202 12.73 23.34 -18.63
C GLU A 202 12.10 24.10 -17.45
N ALA A 203 12.87 24.94 -16.75
CA ALA A 203 12.35 25.75 -15.64
C ALA A 203 11.36 26.81 -16.15
N VAL A 204 11.64 27.42 -17.30
CA VAL A 204 10.73 28.37 -17.97
C VAL A 204 9.42 27.67 -18.37
N LEU A 205 9.51 26.53 -19.06
CA LEU A 205 8.32 25.74 -19.47
C LEU A 205 7.47 25.31 -18.27
N ARG A 206 8.13 24.87 -17.18
CA ARG A 206 7.44 24.53 -15.92
C ARG A 206 6.73 25.76 -15.34
N GLY A 207 7.36 26.92 -15.33
CA GLY A 207 6.74 28.17 -14.87
C GLY A 207 5.54 28.58 -15.70
N LEU A 208 5.61 28.41 -17.04
CA LEU A 208 4.48 28.69 -17.95
C LEU A 208 3.30 27.75 -17.70
N ALA A 209 3.55 26.47 -17.44
CA ALA A 209 2.53 25.47 -17.15
C ALA A 209 1.70 25.80 -15.88
N TRP A 210 2.27 26.52 -14.91
CA TRP A 210 1.62 26.89 -13.65
C TRP A 210 0.87 28.23 -13.70
N TYR A 211 0.46 28.69 -14.91
CA TYR A 211 -0.34 29.90 -15.04
C TYR A 211 -1.78 29.72 -14.48
N ALA A 212 -2.24 30.63 -13.64
CA ALA A 212 -3.59 30.62 -13.09
C ALA A 212 -4.54 31.43 -13.99
N PHE A 213 -5.49 30.78 -14.68
CA PHE A 213 -6.47 31.41 -15.54
C PHE A 213 -7.62 32.05 -14.77
N ASP A 214 -7.99 33.28 -15.10
CA ASP A 214 -9.30 33.84 -14.74
C ASP A 214 -10.35 33.43 -15.80
N LEU A 215 -11.00 32.29 -15.57
CA LEU A 215 -11.96 31.71 -16.49
C LEU A 215 -13.18 32.63 -16.80
N ALA A 216 -13.46 33.61 -15.94
CA ALA A 216 -14.58 34.52 -16.14
C ALA A 216 -14.27 35.67 -17.15
N GLN A 217 -12.98 36.02 -17.33
CA GLN A 217 -12.57 37.19 -18.06
C GLN A 217 -11.62 36.89 -19.23
N GLU A 218 -10.74 35.88 -19.13
CA GLU A 218 -9.76 35.58 -20.17
C GLU A 218 -10.03 34.23 -20.86
N VAL A 219 -9.58 34.15 -22.11
CA VAL A 219 -9.68 32.91 -22.90
C VAL A 219 -8.78 31.82 -22.30
N PRO A 220 -9.22 30.56 -22.33
CA PRO A 220 -8.55 29.46 -21.62
C PRO A 220 -7.34 28.88 -22.38
N VAL A 221 -6.61 29.72 -23.14
CA VAL A 221 -5.43 29.32 -23.91
C VAL A 221 -4.35 30.40 -23.90
N ARG A 222 -3.09 29.98 -23.74
CA ARG A 222 -1.89 30.83 -23.82
C ARG A 222 -0.84 30.18 -24.70
N ALA A 223 -0.16 30.96 -25.52
CA ALA A 223 0.91 30.51 -26.39
C ALA A 223 2.20 31.30 -26.09
N THR A 224 3.31 30.58 -25.91
CA THR A 224 4.63 31.17 -25.69
C THR A 224 5.67 30.45 -26.55
N LEU A 225 6.43 31.16 -27.35
CA LEU A 225 7.59 30.66 -28.08
C LEU A 225 8.83 30.86 -27.22
N VAL A 226 9.39 29.78 -26.73
CA VAL A 226 10.61 29.76 -25.92
C VAL A 226 11.78 29.49 -26.86
N GLU A 227 12.65 30.49 -27.07
CA GLU A 227 13.78 30.40 -27.99
C GLU A 227 15.06 30.06 -27.23
N THR A 228 15.66 28.93 -27.57
CA THR A 228 16.92 28.44 -26.97
C THR A 228 18.11 28.68 -27.89
N ALA A 229 17.83 28.74 -29.21
CA ALA A 229 18.79 29.09 -30.25
C ALA A 229 18.04 29.66 -31.48
N PRO A 230 18.72 30.32 -32.45
CA PRO A 230 18.09 30.89 -33.63
C PRO A 230 17.23 29.90 -34.44
N ASP A 231 17.63 28.64 -34.49
CA ASP A 231 16.95 27.56 -35.25
C ASP A 231 16.41 26.46 -34.34
N ASP A 232 16.29 26.70 -33.04
CA ASP A 232 15.75 25.74 -32.08
C ASP A 232 14.92 26.46 -31.02
N CYS A 233 13.61 26.20 -31.03
CA CYS A 233 12.66 26.82 -30.12
C CYS A 233 11.60 25.83 -29.71
N VAL A 234 10.92 26.12 -28.60
CA VAL A 234 9.81 25.32 -28.08
C VAL A 234 8.55 26.19 -28.03
N LEU A 235 7.52 25.81 -28.78
CA LEU A 235 6.19 26.37 -28.63
C LEU A 235 5.49 25.74 -27.43
N SER A 236 5.32 26.52 -26.36
CA SER A 236 4.52 26.16 -25.20
C SER A 236 3.07 26.60 -25.44
N LEU A 237 2.16 25.63 -25.49
CA LEU A 237 0.73 25.85 -25.49
C LEU A 237 0.18 25.41 -24.15
N VAL A 238 -0.42 26.31 -23.38
CA VAL A 238 -1.07 25.99 -22.09
C VAL A 238 -2.56 26.24 -22.28
N VAL A 239 -3.35 25.16 -22.21
CA VAL A 239 -4.81 25.24 -22.36
C VAL A 239 -5.43 24.78 -21.04
N HIS A 240 -6.39 25.55 -20.51
CA HIS A 240 -7.14 25.09 -19.34
C HIS A 240 -8.06 23.92 -19.73
N HIS A 241 -8.13 22.87 -18.92
CA HIS A 241 -8.88 21.64 -19.23
C HIS A 241 -10.37 21.87 -19.51
N ILE A 242 -10.95 22.99 -19.06
CA ILE A 242 -12.34 23.40 -19.38
C ILE A 242 -12.61 23.59 -20.89
N ALA A 243 -11.56 23.82 -21.66
CA ALA A 243 -11.63 24.06 -23.12
C ALA A 243 -10.99 22.97 -23.96
N SER A 244 -10.29 22.00 -23.35
CA SER A 244 -9.57 20.95 -24.08
C SER A 244 -9.42 19.70 -23.25
N ASP A 245 -9.12 18.58 -23.91
CA ASP A 245 -8.74 17.31 -23.32
C ASP A 245 -7.57 16.65 -24.08
N GLY A 246 -7.08 15.51 -23.62
CA GLY A 246 -5.97 14.81 -24.26
C GLY A 246 -6.25 14.40 -25.72
N TRP A 247 -7.49 14.05 -26.06
CA TRP A 247 -7.89 13.70 -27.44
C TRP A 247 -8.00 14.91 -28.34
N SER A 248 -8.22 16.09 -27.78
CA SER A 248 -8.24 17.38 -28.53
C SER A 248 -6.85 17.77 -29.04
N ASN A 249 -5.77 17.20 -28.54
CA ASN A 249 -4.40 17.53 -28.92
C ASN A 249 -4.14 17.20 -30.40
N THR A 250 -4.68 16.12 -30.92
CA THR A 250 -4.53 15.73 -32.34
C THR A 250 -5.15 16.72 -33.30
N PRO A 251 -6.46 17.06 -33.22
CA PRO A 251 -7.05 18.07 -34.09
C PRO A 251 -6.43 19.45 -33.85
N LEU A 252 -6.05 19.82 -32.65
CA LEU A 252 -5.43 21.11 -32.33
C LEU A 252 -4.08 21.26 -33.04
N LEU A 253 -3.19 20.28 -32.96
CA LEU A 253 -1.88 20.35 -33.64
C LEU A 253 -1.99 20.22 -35.14
N ARG A 254 -2.88 19.38 -35.67
CA ARG A 254 -3.16 19.28 -37.11
C ARG A 254 -3.62 20.60 -37.67
N ASP A 255 -4.59 21.26 -37.03
CA ASP A 255 -5.17 22.51 -37.48
C ASP A 255 -4.18 23.68 -37.35
N LEU A 256 -3.33 23.67 -36.28
CA LEU A 256 -2.22 24.62 -36.15
C LEU A 256 -1.21 24.50 -37.31
N GLY A 257 -0.80 23.28 -37.66
CA GLY A 257 0.11 23.01 -38.78
C GLY A 257 -0.48 23.45 -40.12
N THR A 258 -1.77 23.18 -40.33
CA THR A 258 -2.51 23.64 -41.55
C THR A 258 -2.55 25.16 -41.64
N ALA A 259 -2.86 25.84 -40.53
CA ALA A 259 -2.92 27.30 -40.49
C ALA A 259 -1.52 27.93 -40.71
N TYR A 260 -0.49 27.41 -40.02
CA TYR A 260 0.88 27.88 -40.20
C TYR A 260 1.37 27.73 -41.64
N THR A 261 1.08 26.59 -42.28
CA THR A 261 1.42 26.33 -43.67
C THR A 261 0.75 27.38 -44.61
N ALA A 262 -0.51 27.68 -44.40
CA ALA A 262 -1.21 28.67 -45.19
C ALA A 262 -0.68 30.08 -44.94
N ARG A 263 -0.43 30.44 -43.67
CA ARG A 263 0.04 31.81 -43.31
C ARG A 263 1.48 32.05 -43.76
N SER A 264 2.36 31.05 -43.69
CA SER A 264 3.72 31.14 -44.27
C SER A 264 3.70 31.37 -45.81
N ALA A 265 2.63 30.92 -46.46
CA ALA A 265 2.39 31.20 -47.89
C ALA A 265 1.60 32.50 -48.14
N GLY A 266 1.37 33.35 -47.12
CA GLY A 266 0.64 34.60 -47.22
C GLY A 266 -0.87 34.47 -47.44
N ARG A 267 -1.47 33.32 -47.13
CA ARG A 267 -2.89 33.01 -47.34
C ARG A 267 -3.58 32.70 -46.02
N ALA A 268 -4.89 32.84 -45.93
CA ALA A 268 -5.69 32.25 -44.88
C ALA A 268 -5.82 30.73 -45.09
N PRO A 269 -5.97 29.93 -44.02
CA PRO A 269 -6.21 28.49 -44.14
C PRO A 269 -7.55 28.21 -44.83
N ASP A 270 -7.56 27.22 -45.72
CA ASP A 270 -8.74 26.77 -46.47
C ASP A 270 -9.17 25.43 -45.88
N TRP A 271 -9.93 25.48 -44.82
CA TRP A 271 -10.50 24.29 -44.13
C TRP A 271 -12.02 24.28 -44.17
N ALA A 272 -12.62 23.10 -44.23
CA ALA A 272 -14.05 22.96 -44.16
C ALA A 272 -14.56 23.44 -42.78
N PRO A 273 -15.73 24.11 -42.73
CA PRO A 273 -16.35 24.43 -41.44
C PRO A 273 -16.55 23.19 -40.60
N LEU A 274 -16.39 23.30 -39.27
CA LEU A 274 -16.71 22.22 -38.34
C LEU A 274 -18.23 22.01 -38.35
N PRO A 275 -18.70 20.75 -38.39
CA PRO A 275 -20.14 20.44 -38.47
C PRO A 275 -20.92 20.94 -37.26
N VAL A 276 -20.30 20.96 -36.10
CA VAL A 276 -20.84 21.44 -34.81
C VAL A 276 -19.74 22.11 -34.01
N GLN A 277 -20.10 22.81 -32.95
CA GLN A 277 -19.16 23.39 -31.98
C GLN A 277 -19.41 22.86 -30.58
N TYR A 278 -18.51 23.11 -29.63
CA TYR A 278 -18.62 22.56 -28.24
C TYR A 278 -19.89 23.02 -27.53
N ALA A 279 -20.37 24.22 -27.79
CA ALA A 279 -21.65 24.73 -27.26
C ALA A 279 -22.85 23.86 -27.69
N ASP A 280 -22.85 23.38 -28.94
CA ASP A 280 -23.90 22.49 -29.47
C ASP A 280 -23.86 21.15 -28.79
N TYR A 281 -22.65 20.60 -28.51
CA TYR A 281 -22.46 19.39 -27.69
C TYR A 281 -23.00 19.56 -26.26
N ALA A 282 -22.72 20.70 -25.61
CA ALA A 282 -23.20 20.93 -24.23
C ALA A 282 -24.74 20.96 -24.16
N LEU A 283 -25.43 21.49 -25.17
CA LEU A 283 -26.89 21.47 -25.28
C LEU A 283 -27.39 20.04 -25.52
N TRP A 284 -26.81 19.36 -26.52
CA TRP A 284 -27.15 17.98 -26.87
C TRP A 284 -26.94 16.99 -25.72
N GLN A 285 -25.84 17.12 -24.95
CA GLN A 285 -25.58 16.24 -23.81
C GLN A 285 -26.70 16.32 -22.76
N ARG A 286 -27.22 17.50 -22.49
CA ARG A 286 -28.33 17.69 -21.55
C ARG A 286 -29.63 17.10 -22.07
N GLU A 287 -29.92 17.23 -23.34
CA GLU A 287 -31.08 16.63 -23.99
C GLU A 287 -30.97 15.10 -23.98
N LEU A 288 -29.83 14.55 -24.35
CA LEU A 288 -29.56 13.11 -24.36
C LEU A 288 -29.81 12.48 -23.02
N LEU A 289 -29.27 13.05 -21.94
CA LEU A 289 -29.32 12.46 -20.60
C LEU A 289 -30.70 12.62 -19.95
N GLY A 290 -31.39 13.72 -20.24
CA GLY A 290 -32.71 14.02 -19.67
C GLY A 290 -32.65 14.36 -18.17
N ASP A 291 -33.81 14.27 -17.50
CA ASP A 291 -33.96 14.63 -16.10
C ASP A 291 -33.91 13.41 -15.18
N THR A 292 -33.29 13.55 -14.01
CA THR A 292 -33.29 12.55 -12.94
C THR A 292 -34.69 12.28 -12.34
N ALA A 293 -35.63 13.22 -12.50
CA ALA A 293 -37.02 13.03 -12.07
C ALA A 293 -37.82 12.06 -12.96
N ASP A 294 -37.34 11.80 -14.19
CA ASP A 294 -37.92 10.82 -15.10
C ASP A 294 -37.21 9.45 -14.93
N PRO A 295 -37.88 8.43 -14.35
CA PRO A 295 -37.32 7.10 -14.20
C PRO A 295 -36.91 6.41 -15.52
N SER A 296 -37.49 6.83 -16.65
CA SER A 296 -37.21 6.29 -17.97
C SER A 296 -36.00 6.97 -18.65
N SER A 297 -35.52 8.07 -18.12
CA SER A 297 -34.40 8.83 -18.69
C SER A 297 -33.08 8.02 -18.67
N PRO A 298 -32.18 8.24 -19.63
CA PRO A 298 -30.83 7.67 -19.57
C PRO A 298 -30.10 8.03 -18.27
N MET A 299 -30.26 9.26 -17.79
CA MET A 299 -29.69 9.72 -16.52
C MET A 299 -30.11 8.81 -15.35
N SER A 300 -31.40 8.51 -15.21
CA SER A 300 -31.94 7.69 -14.11
C SER A 300 -31.48 6.25 -14.19
N ARG A 301 -31.50 5.65 -15.39
CA ARG A 301 -31.03 4.27 -15.59
C ARG A 301 -29.55 4.09 -15.26
N GLN A 302 -28.69 4.98 -15.78
CA GLN A 302 -27.24 4.91 -15.51
C GLN A 302 -26.92 5.19 -14.04
N THR A 303 -27.62 6.14 -13.43
CA THR A 303 -27.49 6.40 -11.97
C THR A 303 -27.84 5.16 -11.14
N GLY A 304 -28.92 4.43 -11.52
CA GLY A 304 -29.28 3.18 -10.85
C GLY A 304 -28.19 2.12 -10.89
N PHE A 305 -27.62 1.88 -12.07
CA PHE A 305 -26.50 0.97 -12.25
C PHE A 305 -25.29 1.34 -11.38
N TRP A 306 -24.82 2.59 -11.46
CA TRP A 306 -23.64 3.02 -10.73
C TRP A 306 -23.84 3.03 -9.21
N ARG A 307 -25.03 3.30 -8.72
CA ARG A 307 -25.33 3.20 -7.28
C ARG A 307 -25.19 1.75 -6.78
N GLU A 308 -25.57 0.77 -7.57
CA GLU A 308 -25.42 -0.65 -7.23
C GLU A 308 -23.95 -1.10 -7.38
N ALA A 309 -23.32 -0.80 -8.52
CA ALA A 309 -21.96 -1.20 -8.83
C ALA A 309 -20.91 -0.64 -7.84
N LEU A 310 -21.16 0.56 -7.31
CA LEU A 310 -20.24 1.25 -6.40
C LEU A 310 -20.75 1.31 -4.95
N ALA A 311 -21.71 0.45 -4.60
CA ALA A 311 -22.13 0.30 -3.20
C ALA A 311 -20.95 -0.16 -2.33
N ASP A 312 -20.85 0.38 -1.12
CA ASP A 312 -19.84 0.00 -0.12
C ASP A 312 -18.39 0.05 -0.63
N LEU A 313 -18.06 1.05 -1.46
CA LEU A 313 -16.67 1.27 -1.87
C LEU A 313 -15.75 1.49 -0.66
N PRO A 314 -14.52 0.95 -0.68
CA PRO A 314 -13.54 1.24 0.34
C PRO A 314 -13.23 2.76 0.35
N LEU A 315 -13.09 3.34 1.55
CA LEU A 315 -12.73 4.76 1.70
C LEU A 315 -11.38 5.07 1.07
N GLU A 316 -10.48 4.12 1.12
CA GLU A 316 -9.12 4.25 0.59
C GLU A 316 -8.62 2.88 0.09
N ALA A 317 -8.16 2.85 -1.16
CA ALA A 317 -7.54 1.69 -1.79
C ALA A 317 -6.27 2.16 -2.51
N THR A 318 -5.19 2.29 -1.76
CA THR A 318 -3.89 2.80 -2.25
C THR A 318 -2.74 2.08 -1.55
N LEU A 319 -1.52 2.35 -1.95
CA LEU A 319 -0.32 1.86 -1.28
C LEU A 319 -0.24 2.42 0.15
N PRO A 320 0.39 1.69 1.09
CA PRO A 320 0.83 2.27 2.34
C PRO A 320 1.72 3.49 2.10
N GLY A 321 1.35 4.65 2.65
CA GLY A 321 2.12 5.88 2.48
C GLY A 321 3.39 5.90 3.32
N ASP A 322 4.46 6.49 2.78
CA ASP A 322 5.70 6.76 3.54
C ASP A 322 5.49 7.87 4.56
N ARG A 323 4.50 8.73 4.29
CA ARG A 323 4.10 9.85 5.16
C ARG A 323 2.59 9.83 5.40
N PRO A 324 2.15 10.36 6.55
CA PRO A 324 0.72 10.59 6.80
C PRO A 324 0.15 11.53 5.75
N ARG A 325 -1.05 11.21 5.25
CA ARG A 325 -1.77 12.09 4.31
C ARG A 325 -1.99 13.48 4.94
N PRO A 326 -1.65 14.59 4.25
CA PRO A 326 -1.89 15.93 4.75
C PRO A 326 -3.39 16.25 4.83
N ALA A 327 -3.77 17.26 5.60
CA ALA A 327 -5.16 17.69 5.70
C ALA A 327 -5.69 18.33 4.40
N VAL A 328 -4.80 18.94 3.62
CA VAL A 328 -5.08 19.56 2.31
C VAL A 328 -3.99 19.11 1.34
N ALA A 329 -4.37 18.62 0.16
CA ALA A 329 -3.42 18.21 -0.87
C ALA A 329 -2.69 19.42 -1.46
N THR A 330 -1.38 19.29 -1.70
CA THR A 330 -0.57 20.29 -2.38
C THR A 330 -0.53 20.08 -3.90
N TYR A 331 -0.95 18.91 -4.36
CA TYR A 331 -0.89 18.45 -5.75
C TYR A 331 0.51 18.44 -6.37
N GLN A 332 1.57 18.51 -5.55
CA GLN A 332 2.93 18.37 -6.04
C GLN A 332 3.18 16.90 -6.43
N GLY A 333 3.72 16.69 -7.62
CA GLY A 333 3.94 15.37 -8.19
C GLY A 333 5.39 15.06 -8.50
N GLY A 334 5.73 13.78 -8.35
CA GLY A 334 6.91 13.14 -8.90
C GLY A 334 6.54 12.13 -9.98
N ARG A 335 7.53 11.61 -10.71
CA ARG A 335 7.34 10.62 -11.78
C ARG A 335 8.42 9.55 -11.75
N VAL A 336 8.01 8.31 -11.99
CA VAL A 336 8.88 7.15 -12.20
C VAL A 336 8.54 6.54 -13.54
N ASP A 337 9.55 6.31 -14.37
CA ASP A 337 9.40 5.66 -15.67
C ASP A 337 10.08 4.29 -15.66
N LEU A 338 9.39 3.28 -16.24
CA LEU A 338 9.80 1.88 -16.36
C LEU A 338 9.40 1.37 -17.75
N HIS A 339 9.83 0.16 -18.08
CA HIS A 339 9.56 -0.45 -19.37
C HIS A 339 9.27 -1.94 -19.25
N ILE A 340 8.28 -2.43 -20.00
CA ILE A 340 7.96 -3.84 -20.20
C ILE A 340 8.44 -4.22 -21.59
N ASP A 341 9.32 -5.22 -21.69
CA ASP A 341 9.95 -5.57 -22.96
C ASP A 341 8.97 -6.16 -24.00
N ALA A 342 9.38 -6.11 -25.28
CA ALA A 342 8.57 -6.57 -26.40
C ALA A 342 8.16 -8.04 -26.29
N THR A 343 8.98 -8.88 -25.68
CA THR A 343 8.69 -10.33 -25.55
C THR A 343 7.54 -10.56 -24.58
N VAL A 344 7.56 -9.87 -23.44
CA VAL A 344 6.48 -9.93 -22.45
C VAL A 344 5.22 -9.32 -23.02
N HIS A 345 5.31 -8.18 -23.71
CA HIS A 345 4.19 -7.55 -24.40
C HIS A 345 3.53 -8.49 -25.42
N GLU A 346 4.29 -9.16 -26.29
CA GLU A 346 3.76 -10.13 -27.26
C GLU A 346 2.99 -11.27 -26.57
N ARG A 347 3.54 -11.82 -25.47
CA ARG A 347 2.89 -12.88 -24.70
C ARG A 347 1.62 -12.39 -24.01
N LEU A 348 1.63 -11.16 -23.49
CA LEU A 348 0.45 -10.54 -22.87
C LEU A 348 -0.67 -10.36 -23.90
N VAL A 349 -0.37 -9.85 -25.11
CA VAL A 349 -1.34 -9.74 -26.21
C VAL A 349 -1.90 -11.11 -26.58
N ARG A 350 -1.05 -12.15 -26.63
CA ARG A 350 -1.51 -13.53 -26.89
C ARG A 350 -2.44 -14.05 -25.79
N LEU A 351 -2.12 -13.76 -24.51
CA LEU A 351 -2.98 -14.12 -23.39
C LEU A 351 -4.32 -13.41 -23.48
N CYS A 352 -4.35 -12.10 -23.77
CA CYS A 352 -5.58 -11.34 -23.97
C CYS A 352 -6.48 -11.97 -25.03
N ARG A 353 -5.91 -12.36 -26.18
CA ARG A 353 -6.66 -13.05 -27.25
C ARG A 353 -7.29 -14.36 -26.78
N THR A 354 -6.58 -15.16 -25.97
CA THR A 354 -7.12 -16.42 -25.44
C THR A 354 -8.19 -16.25 -24.37
N CYS A 355 -8.28 -15.05 -23.79
CA CYS A 355 -9.25 -14.70 -22.74
C CYS A 355 -10.36 -13.77 -23.25
N ASP A 356 -10.41 -13.45 -24.55
CA ASP A 356 -11.35 -12.46 -25.13
C ASP A 356 -11.33 -11.11 -24.38
N THR A 357 -10.15 -10.62 -24.04
CA THR A 357 -9.93 -9.37 -23.29
C THR A 357 -9.05 -8.41 -24.08
N SER A 358 -9.13 -7.11 -23.75
CA SER A 358 -8.22 -6.11 -24.31
C SER A 358 -6.91 -6.01 -23.52
N LEU A 359 -5.88 -5.39 -24.12
CA LEU A 359 -4.63 -5.09 -23.43
C LEU A 359 -4.87 -4.12 -22.25
N PHE A 360 -5.80 -3.18 -22.39
CA PHE A 360 -6.22 -2.30 -21.29
C PHE A 360 -6.75 -3.10 -20.08
N MET A 361 -7.65 -4.07 -20.31
CA MET A 361 -8.16 -4.94 -19.25
C MET A 361 -7.05 -5.74 -18.57
N ALA A 362 -6.03 -6.15 -19.33
CA ALA A 362 -4.90 -6.90 -18.78
C ALA A 362 -4.00 -6.03 -17.90
N VAL A 363 -3.68 -4.79 -18.29
CA VAL A 363 -2.90 -3.87 -17.45
C VAL A 363 -3.70 -3.38 -16.25
N GLN A 364 -5.04 -3.25 -16.37
CA GLN A 364 -5.94 -2.99 -15.25
C GLN A 364 -5.89 -4.13 -14.23
N ALA A 365 -6.07 -5.37 -14.68
CA ALA A 365 -5.99 -6.56 -13.83
C ALA A 365 -4.64 -6.66 -13.12
N ALA A 366 -3.54 -6.41 -13.85
CA ALA A 366 -2.20 -6.41 -13.29
C ALA A 366 -1.99 -5.29 -12.25
N THR A 367 -2.47 -4.07 -12.53
CA THR A 367 -2.39 -2.93 -11.60
C THR A 367 -3.18 -3.22 -10.32
N ALA A 368 -4.41 -3.73 -10.43
CA ALA A 368 -5.22 -4.09 -9.28
C ALA A 368 -4.57 -5.23 -8.46
N ALA A 369 -4.02 -6.26 -9.13
CA ALA A 369 -3.34 -7.35 -8.46
C ALA A 369 -2.11 -6.87 -7.67
N VAL A 370 -1.27 -6.00 -8.25
CA VAL A 370 -0.09 -5.46 -7.53
C VAL A 370 -0.51 -4.52 -6.39
N LEU A 371 -1.56 -3.71 -6.55
CA LEU A 371 -2.11 -2.90 -5.47
C LEU A 371 -2.56 -3.80 -4.31
N THR A 372 -3.29 -4.89 -4.60
CA THR A 372 -3.70 -5.89 -3.59
C THR A 372 -2.49 -6.50 -2.88
N LEU A 373 -1.50 -6.99 -3.62
CA LEU A 373 -0.27 -7.57 -3.07
C LEU A 373 0.60 -6.55 -2.33
N SER A 374 0.37 -5.26 -2.56
CA SER A 374 1.02 -4.14 -1.88
C SER A 374 0.18 -3.55 -0.74
N GLY A 375 -0.91 -4.20 -0.33
CA GLY A 375 -1.68 -3.84 0.86
C GLY A 375 -2.88 -2.93 0.65
N ALA A 376 -3.28 -2.64 -0.59
CA ALA A 376 -4.46 -1.81 -0.89
C ALA A 376 -5.82 -2.51 -0.63
N GLY A 377 -5.81 -3.76 -0.18
CA GLY A 377 -7.02 -4.58 -0.06
C GLY A 377 -7.36 -5.33 -1.34
N THR A 378 -8.48 -6.05 -1.33
CA THR A 378 -8.92 -6.90 -2.45
C THR A 378 -10.01 -6.29 -3.32
N ASP A 379 -10.56 -5.17 -2.90
CA ASP A 379 -11.56 -4.38 -3.61
C ASP A 379 -10.90 -3.09 -4.11
N VAL A 380 -10.54 -3.06 -5.38
CA VAL A 380 -9.67 -2.03 -5.95
C VAL A 380 -10.44 -1.17 -6.97
N PRO A 381 -10.95 0.01 -6.58
CA PRO A 381 -11.51 0.97 -7.50
C PRO A 381 -10.38 1.75 -8.20
N LEU A 382 -10.37 1.70 -9.52
CA LEU A 382 -9.47 2.47 -10.37
C LEU A 382 -10.27 3.51 -11.15
N GLY A 383 -9.81 4.76 -11.17
CA GLY A 383 -10.33 5.74 -12.11
C GLY A 383 -9.75 5.49 -13.50
N SER A 384 -10.57 5.60 -14.54
CA SER A 384 -10.07 5.53 -15.92
C SER A 384 -10.78 6.56 -16.80
N PRO A 385 -10.04 7.35 -17.59
CA PRO A 385 -10.62 8.31 -18.50
C PRO A 385 -11.18 7.59 -19.75
N VAL A 386 -12.35 8.04 -20.21
CA VAL A 386 -12.93 7.66 -21.50
C VAL A 386 -13.13 8.89 -22.36
N ALA A 387 -12.97 8.75 -23.67
CA ALA A 387 -12.92 9.89 -24.59
C ALA A 387 -14.19 10.75 -24.64
N GLY A 388 -15.37 10.18 -24.32
CA GLY A 388 -16.65 10.90 -24.36
C GLY A 388 -17.09 11.36 -25.77
N ARG A 389 -16.39 10.94 -26.82
CA ARG A 389 -16.67 11.29 -28.22
C ARG A 389 -17.49 10.18 -28.86
N HIS A 390 -18.80 10.19 -28.58
CA HIS A 390 -19.74 9.14 -29.01
C HIS A 390 -20.33 9.36 -30.39
N ASP A 391 -19.92 10.44 -31.08
CA ASP A 391 -20.33 10.77 -32.43
C ASP A 391 -19.12 11.21 -33.25
N VAL A 392 -19.05 10.74 -34.52
CA VAL A 392 -17.93 11.04 -35.45
C VAL A 392 -17.73 12.56 -35.65
N VAL A 393 -18.82 13.32 -35.59
CA VAL A 393 -18.74 14.79 -35.77
C VAL A 393 -17.95 15.47 -34.63
N LEU A 394 -17.68 14.78 -33.52
CA LEU A 394 -16.88 15.31 -32.42
C LEU A 394 -15.36 15.05 -32.60
N ASP A 395 -14.94 14.17 -33.50
CA ASP A 395 -13.54 13.76 -33.64
C ASP A 395 -12.60 14.93 -33.97
N ASP A 396 -13.06 15.88 -34.76
CA ASP A 396 -12.30 17.07 -35.18
C ASP A 396 -12.45 18.27 -34.24
N LEU A 397 -13.23 18.18 -33.18
CA LEU A 397 -13.43 19.29 -32.26
C LEU A 397 -12.34 19.35 -31.17
N VAL A 398 -12.00 20.58 -30.78
CA VAL A 398 -11.28 20.86 -29.54
C VAL A 398 -12.31 21.15 -28.43
N GLY A 399 -12.24 20.47 -27.32
CA GLY A 399 -13.18 20.63 -26.21
C GLY A 399 -12.93 19.68 -25.04
N PHE A 400 -13.70 19.80 -23.99
CA PHE A 400 -13.61 18.96 -22.81
C PHE A 400 -14.69 17.87 -22.83
N PHE A 401 -14.44 16.78 -23.54
CA PHE A 401 -15.39 15.68 -23.73
C PHE A 401 -15.17 14.50 -22.76
N ILE A 402 -13.96 14.42 -22.18
CA ILE A 402 -13.53 13.31 -21.32
C ILE A 402 -14.51 13.06 -20.17
N ASN A 403 -14.86 11.80 -19.93
CA ASN A 403 -15.51 11.36 -18.71
C ASN A 403 -14.58 10.42 -17.95
N THR A 404 -14.85 10.20 -16.67
CA THR A 404 -14.09 9.28 -15.82
C THR A 404 -15.00 8.15 -15.36
N LEU A 405 -14.60 6.91 -15.61
CA LEU A 405 -15.26 5.73 -15.07
C LEU A 405 -14.54 5.24 -13.82
N VAL A 406 -15.29 4.66 -12.89
CA VAL A 406 -14.75 3.96 -11.72
C VAL A 406 -14.81 2.46 -12.02
N LEU A 407 -13.66 1.89 -12.36
CA LEU A 407 -13.51 0.46 -12.67
C LEU A 407 -13.16 -0.29 -11.39
N ARG A 408 -14.16 -0.95 -10.80
CA ARG A 408 -14.03 -1.70 -9.56
C ARG A 408 -13.53 -3.11 -9.84
N THR A 409 -12.33 -3.44 -9.38
CA THR A 409 -11.69 -4.75 -9.62
C THR A 409 -11.67 -5.57 -8.33
N ASP A 410 -12.34 -6.72 -8.34
CA ASP A 410 -12.36 -7.70 -7.25
C ASP A 410 -11.23 -8.73 -7.43
N THR A 411 -10.23 -8.68 -6.54
CA THR A 411 -9.10 -9.62 -6.47
C THR A 411 -9.24 -10.63 -5.34
N SER A 412 -10.38 -10.68 -4.65
CA SER A 412 -10.62 -11.56 -3.50
C SER A 412 -10.51 -13.05 -3.85
N GLY A 413 -10.08 -13.86 -2.87
CA GLY A 413 -9.94 -15.30 -3.01
C GLY A 413 -8.71 -15.73 -3.80
N ASP A 414 -7.72 -14.85 -3.96
CA ASP A 414 -6.44 -15.13 -4.63
C ASP A 414 -6.61 -15.81 -6.00
N PRO A 415 -7.34 -15.18 -6.96
CA PRO A 415 -7.69 -15.78 -8.25
C PRO A 415 -6.44 -16.00 -9.10
N SER A 416 -6.51 -16.92 -10.07
CA SER A 416 -5.55 -16.94 -11.15
C SER A 416 -5.71 -15.68 -12.02
N PHE A 417 -4.64 -15.30 -12.76
CA PHE A 417 -4.72 -14.11 -13.60
C PHE A 417 -5.80 -14.25 -14.70
N ARG A 418 -5.99 -15.47 -15.22
CA ARG A 418 -7.08 -15.77 -16.16
C ARG A 418 -8.47 -15.54 -15.55
N GLN A 419 -8.68 -15.96 -14.31
CA GLN A 419 -9.94 -15.70 -13.59
C GLN A 419 -10.14 -14.21 -13.33
N LEU A 420 -9.06 -13.49 -12.96
CA LEU A 420 -9.11 -12.06 -12.76
C LEU A 420 -9.45 -11.30 -14.05
N LEU A 421 -8.87 -11.70 -15.19
CA LEU A 421 -9.22 -11.15 -16.51
C LEU A 421 -10.70 -11.33 -16.84
N ALA A 422 -11.29 -12.47 -16.51
CA ALA A 422 -12.71 -12.71 -16.72
C ALA A 422 -13.58 -11.77 -15.86
N ARG A 423 -13.22 -11.55 -14.58
CA ARG A 423 -13.92 -10.60 -13.68
C ARG A 423 -13.81 -9.16 -14.21
N VAL A 424 -12.61 -8.74 -14.58
CA VAL A 424 -12.35 -7.41 -15.15
C VAL A 424 -13.17 -7.20 -16.42
N ARG A 425 -13.15 -8.15 -17.32
CA ARG A 425 -13.93 -8.09 -18.57
C ARG A 425 -15.42 -7.86 -18.32
N GLU A 426 -16.00 -8.59 -17.39
CA GLU A 426 -17.43 -8.46 -17.06
C GLU A 426 -17.74 -7.08 -16.45
N ALA A 427 -16.93 -6.64 -15.49
CA ALA A 427 -17.10 -5.35 -14.82
C ALA A 427 -16.94 -4.19 -15.80
N ASP A 428 -15.91 -4.22 -16.63
CA ASP A 428 -15.60 -3.15 -17.58
C ASP A 428 -16.68 -3.02 -18.67
N LEU A 429 -17.13 -4.15 -19.24
CA LEU A 429 -18.19 -4.13 -20.24
C LEU A 429 -19.50 -3.56 -19.68
N ALA A 430 -19.80 -3.82 -18.40
CA ALA A 430 -20.93 -3.22 -17.72
C ALA A 430 -20.72 -1.72 -17.49
N ALA A 431 -19.54 -1.30 -17.04
CA ALA A 431 -19.18 0.11 -16.84
C ALA A 431 -19.25 0.93 -18.14
N TRP A 432 -18.71 0.40 -19.23
CA TRP A 432 -18.76 1.08 -20.55
C TRP A 432 -20.17 1.18 -21.13
N ALA A 433 -21.03 0.21 -20.83
CA ALA A 433 -22.46 0.34 -21.22
C ALA A 433 -23.15 1.51 -20.50
N HIS A 434 -22.56 2.04 -19.41
CA HIS A 434 -23.11 3.12 -18.61
C HIS A 434 -22.17 4.34 -18.53
N GLN A 435 -21.35 4.56 -19.58
CA GLN A 435 -20.32 5.60 -19.61
C GLN A 435 -20.83 7.03 -19.86
N ASP A 436 -22.14 7.19 -20.22
CA ASP A 436 -22.68 8.51 -20.54
C ASP A 436 -22.95 9.36 -19.28
N LEU A 437 -23.12 8.72 -18.09
CA LEU A 437 -23.30 9.44 -16.84
C LEU A 437 -22.05 10.24 -16.50
N PRO A 438 -22.13 11.58 -16.40
CA PRO A 438 -20.97 12.39 -16.01
C PRO A 438 -20.49 12.03 -14.61
N PHE A 439 -19.16 11.97 -14.44
CA PHE A 439 -18.53 11.63 -13.15
C PHE A 439 -18.99 12.54 -12.01
N GLU A 440 -19.25 13.82 -12.31
CA GLU A 440 -19.76 14.81 -11.37
C GLU A 440 -21.11 14.42 -10.78
N ARG A 441 -22.01 13.96 -11.66
CA ARG A 441 -23.34 13.49 -11.24
C ARG A 441 -23.22 12.21 -10.44
N LEU A 442 -22.26 11.35 -10.77
CA LEU A 442 -21.98 10.14 -10.00
C LEU A 442 -21.55 10.49 -8.56
N VAL A 443 -20.61 11.43 -8.40
CA VAL A 443 -20.18 11.90 -7.08
C VAL A 443 -21.32 12.52 -6.27
N GLU A 444 -22.19 13.33 -6.91
CA GLU A 444 -23.37 13.90 -6.24
C GLU A 444 -24.34 12.81 -5.75
N VAL A 445 -24.59 11.79 -6.57
CA VAL A 445 -25.55 10.70 -6.28
C VAL A 445 -25.05 9.77 -5.18
N LEU A 446 -23.75 9.47 -5.18
CA LEU A 446 -23.15 8.59 -4.18
C LEU A 446 -22.88 9.33 -2.85
N GLY A 447 -22.69 10.65 -2.89
CA GLY A 447 -22.47 11.50 -1.72
C GLY A 447 -21.30 11.07 -0.85
N PRO A 448 -20.11 10.73 -1.40
CA PRO A 448 -18.99 10.26 -0.60
C PRO A 448 -18.54 11.32 0.40
N GLU A 449 -17.85 10.88 1.46
CA GLU A 449 -17.25 11.79 2.43
C GLU A 449 -16.31 12.77 1.73
N ARG A 450 -16.54 14.07 1.94
CA ARG A 450 -15.72 15.14 1.33
C ARG A 450 -14.39 15.28 2.05
N SER A 451 -13.32 15.25 1.29
CA SER A 451 -11.94 15.46 1.78
C SER A 451 -11.23 16.48 0.90
N ALA A 452 -10.45 17.37 1.51
CA ALA A 452 -9.59 18.30 0.80
C ALA A 452 -8.24 17.66 0.38
N SER A 453 -8.00 16.42 0.77
CA SER A 453 -6.73 15.71 0.52
C SER A 453 -6.88 14.38 -0.18
N ARG A 454 -8.11 13.96 -0.50
CA ARG A 454 -8.40 12.65 -1.08
C ARG A 454 -9.45 12.75 -2.19
N HIS A 455 -9.19 12.10 -3.31
CA HIS A 455 -10.18 11.96 -4.37
C HIS A 455 -11.38 11.11 -3.90
N PRO A 456 -12.64 11.49 -4.19
CA PRO A 456 -13.82 10.94 -3.51
C PRO A 456 -14.10 9.46 -3.75
N LEU A 457 -13.81 8.89 -4.92
CA LEU A 457 -14.22 7.53 -5.28
C LEU A 457 -13.04 6.57 -5.53
N PHE A 458 -11.84 7.08 -5.77
CA PHE A 458 -10.64 6.29 -6.01
C PHE A 458 -9.40 7.14 -5.76
N GLN A 459 -8.25 6.51 -5.52
CA GLN A 459 -6.98 7.20 -5.30
C GLN A 459 -5.96 6.92 -6.41
N THR A 460 -6.21 5.87 -7.21
CA THR A 460 -5.35 5.49 -8.34
C THR A 460 -6.08 5.69 -9.66
N MET A 461 -5.49 6.46 -10.55
CA MET A 461 -5.92 6.63 -11.95
C MET A 461 -5.13 5.68 -12.84
N LEU A 462 -5.79 5.01 -13.77
CA LEU A 462 -5.17 4.18 -14.80
C LEU A 462 -5.43 4.79 -16.18
N THR A 463 -4.37 5.07 -16.92
CA THR A 463 -4.47 5.55 -18.30
C THR A 463 -3.75 4.62 -19.27
N PHE A 464 -4.23 4.57 -20.49
CA PHE A 464 -3.63 3.79 -21.56
C PHE A 464 -3.61 4.61 -22.85
N ALA A 465 -2.45 4.80 -23.43
CA ALA A 465 -2.26 5.54 -24.68
C ALA A 465 -1.70 4.62 -25.79
N ASP A 466 -2.25 4.76 -26.99
CA ASP A 466 -1.92 3.89 -28.12
C ASP A 466 -0.71 4.36 -28.92
N ALA A 467 -0.38 5.67 -28.89
CA ALA A 467 0.68 6.22 -29.71
C ALA A 467 1.23 7.55 -29.21
N VAL A 468 2.41 7.91 -29.69
CA VAL A 468 2.97 9.25 -29.57
C VAL A 468 2.19 10.21 -30.46
N ILE A 469 1.76 11.35 -29.91
CA ILE A 469 1.11 12.40 -30.71
C ILE A 469 2.16 13.00 -31.66
N PRO A 470 1.95 12.92 -32.99
CA PRO A 470 2.90 13.51 -33.91
C PRO A 470 2.92 15.04 -33.81
N GLY A 471 4.07 15.64 -33.99
CA GLY A 471 4.19 17.08 -34.06
C GLY A 471 3.41 17.65 -35.27
N PRO A 472 3.01 18.94 -35.22
CA PRO A 472 2.30 19.60 -36.31
C PRO A 472 3.17 19.63 -37.58
N ALA A 473 2.59 19.25 -38.71
CA ALA A 473 3.29 19.36 -40.01
C ALA A 473 3.45 20.84 -40.39
N MET A 474 4.70 21.33 -40.34
CA MET A 474 5.05 22.73 -40.64
C MET A 474 6.16 22.79 -41.69
N PRO A 475 5.98 23.51 -42.80
CA PRO A 475 6.96 23.58 -43.88
C PRO A 475 8.32 24.15 -43.41
N GLY A 476 9.40 23.41 -43.67
CA GLY A 476 10.76 23.84 -43.30
C GLY A 476 11.13 23.66 -41.83
N LEU A 477 10.23 23.12 -41.03
CA LEU A 477 10.45 22.85 -39.63
C LEU A 477 10.39 21.33 -39.33
N HIS A 478 11.25 20.87 -38.46
CA HIS A 478 11.11 19.56 -37.81
C HIS A 478 10.43 19.77 -36.47
N SER A 479 9.28 19.16 -36.25
CA SER A 479 8.45 19.37 -35.09
C SER A 479 8.26 18.07 -34.30
N ASP A 480 8.53 18.09 -33.00
CA ASP A 480 8.35 17.00 -32.07
C ASP A 480 7.53 17.48 -30.86
N VAL A 481 6.56 16.69 -30.41
CA VAL A 481 5.88 16.96 -29.15
C VAL A 481 6.76 16.43 -28.02
N ALA A 482 7.27 17.34 -27.20
CA ALA A 482 8.06 16.98 -26.03
C ALA A 482 7.13 16.66 -24.84
N GLU A 483 7.45 15.64 -24.10
CA GLU A 483 6.78 15.40 -22.82
C GLU A 483 7.13 16.52 -21.85
N THR A 484 6.12 17.24 -21.38
CA THR A 484 6.29 18.26 -20.35
C THR A 484 5.97 17.62 -19.01
N PRO A 485 6.92 17.50 -18.08
CA PRO A 485 6.62 17.04 -16.74
C PRO A 485 5.60 17.99 -16.12
N ALA A 486 4.39 17.52 -15.90
CA ALA A 486 3.35 18.36 -15.32
C ALA A 486 3.70 18.82 -13.88
N GLY A 487 4.56 18.07 -13.18
CA GLY A 487 4.92 18.36 -11.80
C GLY A 487 3.73 18.38 -10.84
N ALA A 488 2.55 17.97 -11.31
CA ALA A 488 1.31 17.95 -10.56
C ALA A 488 0.74 16.52 -10.48
N ALA A 489 0.40 16.07 -9.28
CA ALA A 489 -0.29 14.81 -9.03
C ALA A 489 -1.71 15.09 -8.53
N ARG A 490 -2.71 14.81 -9.35
CA ARG A 490 -4.14 14.99 -9.02
C ARG A 490 -4.68 13.85 -8.18
N PHE A 491 -4.03 12.72 -8.24
CA PHE A 491 -4.35 11.48 -7.52
C PHE A 491 -3.13 11.03 -6.73
N ASP A 492 -3.33 10.10 -5.80
CA ASP A 492 -2.21 9.51 -5.09
C ASP A 492 -1.21 8.87 -6.07
N LEU A 493 -1.77 8.12 -7.03
CA LEU A 493 -1.02 7.51 -8.13
C LEU A 493 -1.77 7.69 -9.45
N THR A 494 -1.02 7.95 -10.52
CA THR A 494 -1.51 7.78 -11.90
C THR A 494 -0.60 6.81 -12.63
N VAL A 495 -1.14 5.66 -13.00
CA VAL A 495 -0.42 4.60 -13.70
C VAL A 495 -0.71 4.75 -15.19
N ASN A 496 0.31 5.14 -15.95
CA ASN A 496 0.20 5.45 -17.36
C ASN A 496 0.88 4.37 -18.18
N PHE A 497 0.13 3.65 -19.00
CA PHE A 497 0.71 2.74 -19.98
C PHE A 497 0.70 3.37 -21.37
N ARG A 498 1.78 3.15 -22.12
CA ARG A 498 1.89 3.50 -23.54
C ARG A 498 2.37 2.30 -24.33
N GLU A 499 1.60 1.92 -25.36
CA GLU A 499 1.96 0.81 -26.23
C GLU A 499 2.93 1.29 -27.32
N HIS A 500 4.01 0.52 -27.52
CA HIS A 500 4.88 0.66 -28.69
C HIS A 500 4.57 -0.44 -29.67
N ARG A 501 4.42 -0.05 -30.96
CA ARG A 501 4.28 -0.98 -32.05
C ARG A 501 5.44 -0.79 -33.04
N LEU A 502 6.02 -1.91 -33.46
CA LEU A 502 7.03 -1.96 -34.50
C LEU A 502 6.37 -1.96 -35.88
N GLU A 503 7.18 -1.77 -36.95
CA GLU A 503 6.70 -1.90 -38.34
C GLU A 503 5.92 -3.22 -38.53
N GLY A 504 4.78 -3.14 -39.22
CA GLY A 504 3.85 -4.26 -39.37
C GLY A 504 2.96 -4.53 -38.17
N GLY A 505 2.81 -3.57 -37.22
CA GLY A 505 1.88 -3.62 -36.08
C GLY A 505 2.28 -4.61 -34.98
N ARG A 506 3.52 -5.13 -34.98
CA ARG A 506 4.01 -6.07 -33.95
C ARG A 506 4.23 -5.38 -32.62
N PRO A 507 3.98 -6.06 -31.48
CA PRO A 507 4.30 -5.55 -30.15
C PRO A 507 5.76 -5.16 -30.01
N GLY A 508 6.02 -3.91 -29.59
CA GLY A 508 7.36 -3.32 -29.42
C GLY A 508 7.75 -3.05 -27.97
N GLY A 509 6.87 -3.36 -27.02
CA GLY A 509 7.04 -3.09 -25.59
C GLY A 509 5.93 -2.17 -25.06
N LEU A 510 5.89 -1.98 -23.72
CA LEU A 510 5.01 -1.03 -23.07
C LEU A 510 5.83 -0.10 -22.17
N ASP A 511 5.69 1.19 -22.35
CA ASP A 511 6.20 2.16 -21.36
C ASP A 511 5.21 2.25 -20.21
N LEU A 512 5.74 2.30 -19.00
CA LEU A 512 5.01 2.46 -17.75
C LEU A 512 5.52 3.71 -17.05
N GLY A 513 4.74 4.80 -17.08
CA GLY A 513 4.98 6.00 -16.30
C GLY A 513 4.07 6.02 -15.08
N ILE A 514 4.61 6.31 -13.90
CA ILE A 514 3.82 6.42 -12.66
C ILE A 514 4.03 7.82 -12.09
N ASP A 515 2.99 8.66 -12.19
CA ASP A 515 2.96 9.95 -11.51
C ASP A 515 2.42 9.74 -10.09
N TYR A 516 3.00 10.41 -9.09
CA TYR A 516 2.65 10.18 -7.68
C TYR A 516 2.69 11.46 -6.84
N ALA A 517 1.91 11.50 -5.76
CA ALA A 517 1.88 12.59 -4.80
C ALA A 517 3.11 12.53 -3.87
N VAL A 518 4.06 13.48 -4.01
CA VAL A 518 5.32 13.51 -3.24
C VAL A 518 5.11 13.77 -1.74
N GLU A 519 3.95 14.29 -1.37
CA GLU A 519 3.56 14.48 0.03
C GLU A 519 3.17 13.18 0.74
N ILE A 520 2.87 12.10 -0.01
CA ILE A 520 2.49 10.79 0.51
C ILE A 520 3.59 9.77 0.30
N PHE A 521 4.22 9.75 -0.88
CA PHE A 521 5.16 8.72 -1.29
C PHE A 521 6.56 9.26 -1.56
N ASP A 522 7.56 8.42 -1.29
CA ASP A 522 8.92 8.57 -1.77
C ASP A 522 9.07 7.93 -3.15
N GLU A 523 9.98 8.45 -3.97
CA GLU A 523 10.28 7.89 -5.30
C GLU A 523 10.65 6.40 -5.21
N ALA A 524 11.41 6.00 -4.19
CA ALA A 524 11.84 4.62 -3.99
C ALA A 524 10.66 3.65 -3.80
N THR A 525 9.63 4.06 -3.06
CA THR A 525 8.40 3.26 -2.84
C THR A 525 7.62 3.08 -4.13
N VAL A 526 7.46 4.16 -4.90
CA VAL A 526 6.75 4.12 -6.18
C VAL A 526 7.53 3.32 -7.23
N ARG A 527 8.85 3.45 -7.25
CA ARG A 527 9.72 2.65 -8.13
C ARG A 527 9.62 1.16 -7.81
N ALA A 528 9.65 0.78 -6.53
CA ALA A 528 9.47 -0.60 -6.11
C ALA A 528 8.07 -1.14 -6.50
N PHE A 529 7.02 -0.34 -6.37
CA PHE A 529 5.68 -0.69 -6.84
C PHE A 529 5.67 -0.94 -8.36
N GLY A 530 6.27 -0.06 -9.15
CA GLY A 530 6.36 -0.21 -10.60
C GLY A 530 7.17 -1.46 -11.01
N GLU A 531 8.29 -1.74 -10.33
CA GLU A 531 9.10 -2.94 -10.55
C GLU A 531 8.31 -4.22 -10.21
N ARG A 532 7.52 -4.22 -9.14
CA ARG A 532 6.60 -5.32 -8.81
C ARG A 532 5.55 -5.52 -9.90
N LEU A 533 5.02 -4.43 -10.47
CA LEU A 533 4.05 -4.48 -11.58
C LEU A 533 4.67 -5.11 -12.83
N VAL A 534 5.89 -4.69 -13.20
CA VAL A 534 6.64 -5.30 -14.33
C VAL A 534 6.88 -6.79 -14.09
N ARG A 535 7.29 -7.17 -12.87
CA ARG A 535 7.51 -8.58 -12.49
C ARG A 535 6.24 -9.40 -12.49
N LEU A 536 5.12 -8.84 -11.99
CA LEU A 536 3.82 -9.50 -12.05
C LEU A 536 3.43 -9.79 -13.50
N VAL A 537 3.50 -8.78 -14.39
CA VAL A 537 3.15 -8.95 -15.81
C VAL A 537 4.02 -10.02 -16.45
N ALA A 538 5.33 -10.04 -16.19
CA ALA A 538 6.23 -11.08 -16.68
C ALA A 538 5.87 -12.48 -16.15
N GLY A 539 5.48 -12.58 -14.87
CA GLY A 539 5.12 -13.85 -14.24
C GLY A 539 3.79 -14.42 -14.74
N VAL A 540 2.78 -13.56 -14.88
CA VAL A 540 1.43 -14.01 -15.30
C VAL A 540 1.38 -14.46 -16.76
N VAL A 541 2.22 -13.91 -17.64
CA VAL A 541 2.28 -14.39 -19.04
C VAL A 541 2.94 -15.76 -19.16
N GLU A 542 3.79 -16.15 -18.21
CA GLU A 542 4.38 -17.49 -18.14
C GLU A 542 3.44 -18.51 -17.50
N THR A 543 2.70 -18.10 -16.48
CA THR A 543 1.85 -18.98 -15.66
C THR A 543 0.48 -18.36 -15.36
N PRO A 544 -0.38 -18.14 -16.39
CA PRO A 544 -1.64 -17.40 -16.22
C PRO A 544 -2.69 -18.12 -15.36
N ASP A 545 -2.52 -19.42 -15.14
CA ASP A 545 -3.44 -20.27 -14.38
C ASP A 545 -3.01 -20.42 -12.89
N ARG A 546 -1.83 -19.89 -12.50
CA ARG A 546 -1.45 -19.78 -11.08
C ARG A 546 -2.16 -18.60 -10.44
N SER A 547 -2.37 -18.69 -9.10
CA SER A 547 -2.91 -17.56 -8.36
C SER A 547 -1.98 -16.35 -8.42
N ILE A 548 -2.56 -15.14 -8.40
CA ILE A 548 -1.79 -13.89 -8.47
C ILE A 548 -0.81 -13.76 -7.30
N GLY A 549 -1.21 -14.24 -6.12
CA GLY A 549 -0.34 -14.23 -4.93
C GLY A 549 0.85 -15.18 -5.02
N ASP A 550 0.79 -16.24 -5.85
CA ASP A 550 1.92 -17.17 -6.06
C ASP A 550 2.97 -16.64 -7.05
N ILE A 551 2.71 -15.48 -7.67
CA ILE A 551 3.70 -14.81 -8.52
C ILE A 551 4.69 -14.06 -7.62
N ASP A 552 5.97 -14.37 -7.78
CA ASP A 552 7.02 -13.68 -7.01
C ASP A 552 7.23 -12.25 -7.51
N VAL A 553 6.57 -11.31 -6.86
CA VAL A 553 6.65 -9.88 -7.19
C VAL A 553 7.80 -9.15 -6.48
N LEU A 554 8.35 -9.72 -5.39
CA LEU A 554 9.43 -9.09 -4.65
C LEU A 554 10.68 -8.94 -5.53
N THR A 555 11.26 -7.76 -5.52
CA THR A 555 12.56 -7.55 -6.16
C THR A 555 13.66 -8.33 -5.44
N PRO A 556 14.77 -8.68 -6.10
CA PRO A 556 15.89 -9.32 -5.42
C PRO A 556 16.44 -8.49 -4.24
N GLY A 557 16.41 -7.15 -4.37
CA GLY A 557 16.79 -6.23 -3.30
C GLY A 557 15.86 -6.28 -2.09
N GLU A 558 14.55 -6.24 -2.32
CA GLU A 558 13.55 -6.37 -1.24
C GLU A 558 13.66 -7.72 -0.54
N ARG A 559 13.78 -8.80 -1.30
CA ARG A 559 13.94 -10.15 -0.72
C ARG A 559 15.20 -10.26 0.14
N ALA A 560 16.33 -9.73 -0.33
CA ALA A 560 17.57 -9.71 0.43
C ALA A 560 17.41 -8.87 1.70
N TRP A 561 16.78 -7.69 1.59
CA TRP A 561 16.53 -6.81 2.73
C TRP A 561 15.59 -7.44 3.76
N LEU A 562 14.44 -7.98 3.34
CA LEU A 562 13.49 -8.67 4.23
C LEU A 562 14.15 -9.86 4.95
N SER A 563 14.95 -10.65 4.21
CA SER A 563 15.68 -11.79 4.78
C SER A 563 16.77 -11.35 5.76
N GLY A 564 17.39 -10.20 5.56
CA GLY A 564 18.41 -9.64 6.46
C GLY A 564 17.80 -8.95 7.67
N ALA A 565 16.86 -8.04 7.46
CA ALA A 565 16.21 -7.27 8.52
C ALA A 565 15.38 -8.14 9.47
N GLY A 566 14.80 -9.23 8.96
CA GLY A 566 14.03 -10.18 9.75
C GLY A 566 14.87 -11.19 10.56
N ARG A 567 16.21 -11.14 10.48
CA ARG A 567 17.10 -12.08 11.20
C ARG A 567 17.96 -11.36 12.22
N GLY A 568 17.87 -11.80 13.46
CA GLY A 568 18.84 -11.47 14.50
C GLY A 568 20.20 -12.10 14.20
N GLU A 569 21.23 -11.54 14.80
CA GLU A 569 22.61 -12.05 14.64
C GLU A 569 22.71 -13.52 15.09
N LEU A 570 23.32 -14.35 14.27
CA LEU A 570 23.59 -15.75 14.65
C LEU A 570 24.78 -15.81 15.58
N ARG A 571 24.57 -16.21 16.82
CA ARG A 571 25.59 -16.32 17.86
C ARG A 571 25.68 -17.73 18.38
N ALA A 572 26.85 -18.32 18.27
CA ALA A 572 27.14 -19.58 18.96
C ALA A 572 27.29 -19.31 20.45
N ARG A 573 26.40 -19.87 21.29
CA ARG A 573 26.49 -19.79 22.72
C ARG A 573 26.82 -21.16 23.31
N ALA A 574 27.59 -21.18 24.41
CA ALA A 574 27.78 -22.39 25.16
C ALA A 574 26.45 -22.91 25.71
N VAL A 575 26.14 -24.16 25.44
CA VAL A 575 24.90 -24.80 25.86
C VAL A 575 24.98 -25.05 27.32
N SER A 576 24.26 -24.27 28.16
CA SER A 576 24.26 -24.39 29.63
C SER A 576 22.84 -24.37 30.16
N SER A 577 22.63 -25.00 31.31
CA SER A 577 21.40 -24.86 32.08
C SER A 577 21.48 -23.68 33.06
N LEU A 578 20.34 -23.15 33.51
CA LEU A 578 20.30 -22.07 34.51
C LEU A 578 21.00 -22.42 35.80
N PRO A 579 20.82 -23.64 36.39
CA PRO A 579 21.59 -24.05 37.58
C PRO A 579 23.09 -24.04 37.38
N GLU A 580 23.61 -24.48 36.24
CA GLU A 580 25.05 -24.44 35.94
C GLU A 580 25.60 -22.99 35.89
N LEU A 581 24.84 -22.06 35.31
CA LEU A 581 25.26 -20.66 35.27
C LEU A 581 25.33 -20.03 36.66
N VAL A 582 24.30 -20.24 37.49
CA VAL A 582 24.28 -19.70 38.87
C VAL A 582 25.41 -20.31 39.69
N ARG A 583 25.63 -21.61 39.57
CA ARG A 583 26.71 -22.32 40.26
C ARG A 583 28.09 -21.78 39.87
N ALA A 584 28.32 -21.56 38.60
CA ALA A 584 29.60 -21.00 38.13
C ALA A 584 29.92 -19.66 38.83
N TYR A 585 28.93 -18.80 39.05
CA TYR A 585 29.12 -17.57 39.79
C TYR A 585 29.27 -17.77 41.30
N ALA A 586 28.57 -18.75 41.87
CA ALA A 586 28.77 -19.11 43.28
C ALA A 586 30.19 -19.62 43.55
N ASP A 587 30.79 -20.35 42.59
CA ASP A 587 32.17 -20.80 42.65
C ASP A 587 33.18 -19.68 42.42
N ASP A 588 32.91 -18.72 41.52
CA ASP A 588 33.81 -17.61 41.14
C ASP A 588 33.76 -16.39 42.11
N ARG A 589 32.54 -16.06 42.58
CA ARG A 589 32.25 -14.87 43.42
C ARG A 589 31.32 -15.21 44.56
N PRO A 590 31.69 -16.07 45.48
CA PRO A 590 30.81 -16.60 46.55
C PRO A 590 30.17 -15.50 47.40
N ASP A 591 30.91 -14.45 47.72
CA ASP A 591 30.50 -13.33 48.58
C ASP A 591 29.73 -12.22 47.86
N ALA A 592 29.62 -12.30 46.52
CA ALA A 592 28.83 -11.31 45.76
C ALA A 592 27.33 -11.45 46.07
N ALA A 593 26.61 -10.32 46.13
CA ALA A 593 25.17 -10.31 46.33
C ALA A 593 24.44 -10.94 45.14
N ALA A 594 23.66 -11.97 45.34
CA ALA A 594 22.77 -12.60 44.38
C ALA A 594 21.35 -12.02 44.47
N VAL A 595 20.87 -11.83 45.70
CA VAL A 595 19.50 -11.29 45.96
C VAL A 595 19.55 -10.28 47.10
N VAL A 596 18.88 -9.13 46.87
CA VAL A 596 18.63 -8.12 47.89
C VAL A 596 17.12 -8.01 48.09
N CYS A 597 16.65 -8.10 49.36
CA CYS A 597 15.25 -7.97 49.72
C CYS A 597 15.12 -7.13 50.99
N GLY A 598 14.78 -5.84 50.85
CA GLY A 598 14.81 -4.91 51.95
C GLY A 598 16.22 -4.75 52.49
N GLU A 599 16.44 -5.06 53.80
CA GLU A 599 17.75 -5.05 54.45
C GLU A 599 18.50 -6.36 54.33
N ARG A 600 17.85 -7.39 53.82
CA ARG A 600 18.46 -8.73 53.68
C ARG A 600 19.24 -8.84 52.40
N VAL A 601 20.54 -9.10 52.51
CA VAL A 601 21.42 -9.43 51.39
C VAL A 601 21.74 -10.92 51.45
N VAL A 602 21.54 -11.63 50.32
CA VAL A 602 21.87 -13.04 50.17
C VAL A 602 22.98 -13.15 49.14
N THR A 603 24.11 -13.72 49.52
CA THR A 603 25.26 -13.93 48.64
C THR A 603 25.01 -15.10 47.67
N TYR A 604 25.82 -15.20 46.62
CA TYR A 604 25.74 -16.34 45.70
C TYR A 604 25.99 -17.69 46.43
N ALA A 605 26.93 -17.71 47.34
CA ALA A 605 27.18 -18.92 48.13
C ALA A 605 25.99 -19.32 49.03
N GLU A 606 25.37 -18.36 49.69
CA GLU A 606 24.17 -18.58 50.49
C GLU A 606 22.96 -19.01 49.63
N PHE A 607 22.80 -18.37 48.47
CA PHE A 607 21.70 -18.68 47.54
C PHE A 607 21.84 -20.12 47.01
N GLU A 608 23.05 -20.49 46.56
CA GLU A 608 23.40 -21.81 46.07
C GLU A 608 23.20 -22.90 47.13
N GLU A 609 23.68 -22.67 48.36
CA GLU A 609 23.56 -23.62 49.48
C GLU A 609 22.09 -23.85 49.87
N GLN A 610 21.28 -22.77 49.99
CA GLN A 610 19.86 -22.88 50.30
C GLN A 610 19.10 -23.63 49.22
N ALA A 611 19.41 -23.36 47.94
CA ALA A 611 18.82 -24.06 46.80
C ALA A 611 19.21 -25.56 46.78
N ASN A 612 20.48 -25.91 47.10
CA ASN A 612 20.93 -27.29 47.17
C ASN A 612 20.20 -28.09 48.26
N ARG A 613 20.02 -27.51 49.45
CA ARG A 613 19.27 -28.15 50.53
C ARG A 613 17.83 -28.45 50.14
N LEU A 614 17.11 -27.44 49.58
CA LEU A 614 15.75 -27.63 49.14
C LEU A 614 15.65 -28.58 47.94
N ALA A 615 16.61 -28.54 47.00
CA ALA A 615 16.63 -29.47 45.87
C ALA A 615 16.74 -30.91 46.28
N ARG A 616 17.53 -31.23 47.31
CA ARG A 616 17.62 -32.60 47.87
C ARG A 616 16.30 -33.06 48.50
N VAL A 617 15.61 -32.17 49.20
CA VAL A 617 14.25 -32.45 49.72
C VAL A 617 13.30 -32.77 48.57
N LEU A 618 13.33 -31.98 47.49
CA LEU A 618 12.50 -32.19 46.32
C LEU A 618 12.77 -33.50 45.59
N VAL A 619 14.06 -33.86 45.41
CA VAL A 619 14.46 -35.16 44.83
C VAL A 619 13.97 -36.31 45.70
N THR A 620 14.14 -36.21 47.04
CA THR A 620 13.63 -37.20 47.96
C THR A 620 12.10 -37.33 47.91
N ALA A 621 11.40 -36.26 47.64
CA ALA A 621 9.94 -36.22 47.45
C ALA A 621 9.49 -36.67 46.04
N GLY A 622 10.44 -37.13 45.18
CA GLY A 622 10.15 -37.68 43.87
C GLY A 622 10.17 -36.67 42.71
N VAL A 623 10.64 -35.42 42.91
CA VAL A 623 10.84 -34.46 41.84
C VAL A 623 12.05 -34.87 41.01
N GLY A 624 11.90 -34.90 39.69
CA GLY A 624 12.94 -35.25 38.71
C GLY A 624 12.69 -34.60 37.36
N PRO A 625 13.36 -35.04 36.30
CA PRO A 625 13.26 -34.48 34.98
C PRO A 625 11.81 -34.33 34.51
N GLU A 626 11.49 -33.14 34.00
CA GLU A 626 10.17 -32.75 33.46
C GLU A 626 9.04 -32.73 34.52
N SER A 627 9.33 -32.97 35.82
CA SER A 627 8.36 -32.81 36.91
C SER A 627 7.94 -31.35 37.03
N ARG A 628 6.64 -31.08 37.03
CA ARG A 628 6.13 -29.71 37.16
C ARG A 628 5.76 -29.45 38.63
N VAL A 629 6.46 -28.46 39.21
CA VAL A 629 6.31 -28.04 40.60
C VAL A 629 5.69 -26.67 40.65
N VAL A 630 4.50 -26.57 41.22
CA VAL A 630 3.80 -25.26 41.35
C VAL A 630 4.40 -24.49 42.53
N LEU A 631 4.70 -23.22 42.29
CA LEU A 631 5.15 -22.28 43.32
C LEU A 631 3.98 -21.38 43.71
N PHE A 632 3.41 -21.66 44.90
CA PHE A 632 2.35 -20.84 45.49
C PHE A 632 2.93 -20.02 46.66
N GLN A 633 3.68 -18.99 46.26
CA GLN A 633 4.52 -18.17 47.14
C GLN A 633 4.48 -16.72 46.72
N ASP A 634 4.55 -15.84 47.70
CA ASP A 634 4.71 -14.39 47.43
C ASP A 634 6.15 -14.07 47.06
N ARG A 635 6.34 -12.88 46.51
CA ARG A 635 7.61 -12.27 46.13
C ARG A 635 8.54 -12.20 47.35
N GLY A 636 9.79 -12.67 47.22
CA GLY A 636 10.77 -12.72 48.29
C GLY A 636 11.98 -13.61 47.95
N VAL A 637 12.92 -13.74 48.90
CA VAL A 637 14.09 -14.60 48.75
C VAL A 637 13.67 -16.07 48.62
N GLU A 638 12.69 -16.50 49.39
CA GLU A 638 12.22 -17.89 49.47
C GLU A 638 11.74 -18.43 48.13
N VAL A 639 11.00 -17.63 47.33
CA VAL A 639 10.52 -18.09 46.03
C VAL A 639 11.65 -18.21 45.02
N LEU A 640 12.63 -17.29 45.02
CA LEU A 640 13.81 -17.36 44.14
C LEU A 640 14.65 -18.60 44.45
N VAL A 641 14.87 -18.91 45.75
CA VAL A 641 15.51 -20.17 46.18
C VAL A 641 14.71 -21.38 45.72
N SER A 642 13.37 -21.33 45.83
CA SER A 642 12.48 -22.41 45.36
C SER A 642 12.58 -22.64 43.86
N MET A 643 12.62 -21.55 43.06
CA MET A 643 12.83 -21.65 41.60
C MET A 643 14.13 -22.37 41.26
N LEU A 644 15.26 -21.93 41.83
CA LEU A 644 16.55 -22.57 41.60
C LEU A 644 16.59 -24.00 42.08
N ALA A 645 15.98 -24.29 43.23
CA ALA A 645 15.93 -25.65 43.80
C ALA A 645 15.13 -26.63 42.92
N VAL A 646 13.99 -26.21 42.38
CA VAL A 646 13.19 -27.00 41.42
C VAL A 646 14.01 -27.32 40.19
N LEU A 647 14.71 -26.32 39.62
CA LEU A 647 15.55 -26.50 38.44
C LEU A 647 16.74 -27.43 38.72
N LYS A 648 17.37 -27.36 39.90
CA LYS A 648 18.44 -28.28 40.36
C LYS A 648 17.94 -29.69 40.56
N ALA A 649 16.70 -29.90 40.97
CA ALA A 649 16.06 -31.18 41.04
C ALA A 649 15.66 -31.76 39.67
N GLY A 650 15.90 -31.03 38.58
CA GLY A 650 15.54 -31.40 37.21
C GLY A 650 14.10 -31.11 36.85
N GLY A 651 13.32 -30.51 37.76
CA GLY A 651 11.93 -30.09 37.50
C GLY A 651 11.78 -28.77 36.81
N ALA A 652 10.53 -28.43 36.41
CA ALA A 652 10.12 -27.16 35.91
C ALA A 652 9.19 -26.45 36.90
N TYR A 653 9.41 -25.20 37.21
CA TYR A 653 8.52 -24.44 38.09
C TYR A 653 7.30 -23.87 37.35
N VAL A 654 6.16 -23.81 38.05
CA VAL A 654 4.90 -23.26 37.57
C VAL A 654 4.50 -22.16 38.56
N PRO A 655 4.80 -20.90 38.31
CA PRO A 655 4.47 -19.83 39.24
C PRO A 655 2.97 -19.56 39.23
N LEU A 656 2.42 -19.38 40.44
CA LEU A 656 1.01 -19.14 40.67
C LEU A 656 0.84 -17.89 41.55
N ASP A 657 0.04 -16.94 41.10
CA ASP A 657 -0.25 -15.75 41.90
C ASP A 657 -1.16 -16.14 43.09
N THR A 658 -0.74 -15.79 44.29
CA THR A 658 -1.47 -16.13 45.55
C THR A 658 -2.85 -15.45 45.63
N ARG A 659 -3.10 -14.45 44.77
CA ARG A 659 -4.36 -13.70 44.68
C ARG A 659 -5.36 -14.30 43.68
N TYR A 660 -5.00 -15.38 42.97
CA TYR A 660 -5.93 -15.99 42.02
C TYR A 660 -7.13 -16.63 42.71
N PRO A 661 -8.33 -16.51 42.11
CA PRO A 661 -9.51 -17.24 42.60
C PRO A 661 -9.26 -18.76 42.61
N ARG A 662 -9.81 -19.45 43.58
CA ARG A 662 -9.67 -20.91 43.75
C ARG A 662 -9.94 -21.70 42.47
N ALA A 663 -11.02 -21.36 41.73
CA ALA A 663 -11.35 -22.06 40.47
C ALA A 663 -10.25 -21.93 39.40
N ARG A 664 -9.54 -20.79 39.35
CA ARG A 664 -8.38 -20.60 38.46
C ARG A 664 -7.16 -21.39 38.91
N ILE A 665 -6.94 -21.47 40.22
CA ILE A 665 -5.86 -22.31 40.81
C ILE A 665 -6.08 -23.78 40.46
N GLU A 666 -7.30 -24.32 40.68
CA GLU A 666 -7.68 -25.68 40.36
C GLU A 666 -7.47 -26.03 38.89
N GLU A 667 -7.88 -25.12 37.97
CA GLU A 667 -7.72 -25.30 36.54
C GLU A 667 -6.24 -25.33 36.12
N ILE A 668 -5.42 -24.42 36.66
CA ILE A 668 -3.99 -24.39 36.35
C ILE A 668 -3.30 -25.67 36.88
N LEU A 669 -3.60 -26.09 38.10
CA LEU A 669 -3.04 -27.32 38.68
C LEU A 669 -3.39 -28.55 37.83
N ARG A 670 -4.65 -28.63 37.36
CA ARG A 670 -5.12 -29.73 36.51
C ARG A 670 -4.41 -29.74 35.17
N GLN A 671 -4.32 -28.57 34.48
CA GLN A 671 -3.64 -28.47 33.18
C GLN A 671 -2.13 -28.67 33.28
N ALA A 672 -1.50 -28.13 34.31
CA ALA A 672 -0.09 -28.35 34.58
C ALA A 672 0.24 -29.81 34.87
N SER A 673 -0.74 -30.63 35.26
CA SER A 673 -0.50 -31.98 35.80
C SER A 673 0.63 -31.92 36.82
N ALA A 674 0.52 -31.02 37.77
CA ALA A 674 1.58 -30.70 38.72
C ALA A 674 1.84 -31.91 39.65
N SER A 675 3.11 -32.26 39.84
CA SER A 675 3.52 -33.33 40.75
C SER A 675 3.48 -32.90 42.21
N MET A 676 3.64 -31.57 42.43
CA MET A 676 3.73 -31.01 43.78
C MET A 676 3.42 -29.52 43.80
N VAL A 677 2.96 -28.97 44.90
CA VAL A 677 2.81 -27.56 45.22
C VAL A 677 3.75 -27.17 46.35
N LEU A 678 4.67 -26.25 46.08
CA LEU A 678 5.48 -25.61 47.11
C LEU A 678 4.77 -24.37 47.62
N ILE A 679 4.37 -24.35 48.88
CA ILE A 679 3.74 -23.19 49.51
C ILE A 679 4.73 -22.39 50.35
N GLY A 680 4.57 -21.04 50.29
CA GLY A 680 5.33 -20.13 51.16
C GLY A 680 4.98 -20.34 52.62
N ARG A 681 5.87 -19.82 53.49
CA ARG A 681 5.71 -19.99 54.97
C ARG A 681 4.41 -19.33 55.45
N ASP A 682 4.13 -18.15 54.97
CA ASP A 682 3.01 -17.28 55.39
C ASP A 682 1.78 -17.43 54.50
N VAL A 683 1.81 -18.33 53.50
CA VAL A 683 0.71 -18.56 52.56
C VAL A 683 -0.20 -19.67 53.09
N SER A 684 -1.51 -19.46 53.07
CA SER A 684 -2.50 -20.47 53.51
C SER A 684 -2.67 -21.58 52.47
N ALA A 685 -2.67 -22.82 52.89
CA ALA A 685 -3.02 -23.95 52.04
C ALA A 685 -4.54 -24.08 51.78
N ALA A 686 -5.38 -23.27 52.45
CA ALA A 686 -6.83 -23.36 52.32
C ALA A 686 -7.36 -22.98 50.92
N GLU A 687 -6.57 -22.23 50.15
CA GLU A 687 -6.87 -21.84 48.77
C GLU A 687 -6.60 -23.00 47.77
N LEU A 688 -5.87 -24.05 48.19
CA LEU A 688 -5.54 -25.17 47.34
C LEU A 688 -6.67 -26.20 47.33
N PRO A 689 -6.87 -26.99 46.26
CA PRO A 689 -7.84 -28.06 46.19
C PRO A 689 -7.44 -29.22 47.15
N GLU A 690 -8.47 -29.95 47.67
CA GLU A 690 -8.26 -31.13 48.46
C GLU A 690 -7.52 -32.22 47.67
N GLY A 691 -6.50 -32.84 48.28
CA GLY A 691 -5.70 -33.90 47.65
C GLY A 691 -4.46 -33.41 46.88
N ALA A 692 -4.21 -32.11 46.79
CA ALA A 692 -2.95 -31.60 46.23
C ALA A 692 -1.77 -32.08 47.11
N SER A 693 -0.69 -32.57 46.45
CA SER A 693 0.56 -32.87 47.12
C SER A 693 1.28 -31.57 47.52
N VAL A 694 1.21 -31.20 48.78
CA VAL A 694 1.72 -29.91 49.25
C VAL A 694 2.98 -30.10 50.09
N LEU A 695 4.03 -29.37 49.75
CA LEU A 695 5.23 -29.24 50.58
C LEU A 695 5.37 -27.77 51.02
N ARG A 696 5.43 -27.53 52.32
CA ARG A 696 5.75 -26.21 52.86
C ARG A 696 7.25 -25.99 52.79
N VAL A 697 7.67 -24.85 52.22
CA VAL A 697 9.10 -24.50 52.17
C VAL A 697 9.64 -24.41 53.62
N PRO A 698 10.69 -25.19 53.97
CA PRO A 698 11.29 -25.15 55.31
C PRO A 698 11.91 -23.74 55.56
N PRO A 699 12.10 -23.34 56.83
CA PRO A 699 12.84 -22.14 57.16
C PRO A 699 14.21 -22.14 56.50
N LEU A 700 14.51 -21.12 55.72
CA LEU A 700 15.84 -20.93 55.14
C LEU A 700 16.77 -20.43 56.27
N GLU A 701 17.48 -21.34 56.94
CA GLU A 701 18.46 -20.99 57.96
C GLU A 701 19.56 -20.10 57.35
N ARG A 702 20.02 -19.12 58.13
CA ARG A 702 21.15 -18.27 57.69
C ARG A 702 22.38 -19.19 57.61
N TRP A 703 22.90 -19.34 56.40
CA TRP A 703 24.20 -19.97 56.20
C TRP A 703 25.29 -19.12 56.90
N ARG A 704 26.21 -19.80 57.55
CA ARG A 704 27.36 -19.13 58.17
C ARG A 704 28.65 -19.63 57.55
N PRO A 705 29.65 -18.79 57.30
CA PRO A 705 30.95 -19.25 56.87
C PRO A 705 31.51 -20.32 57.87
N GLY A 706 31.82 -21.50 57.37
CA GLY A 706 32.25 -22.62 58.21
C GLY A 706 31.20 -23.70 58.41
N ASP A 707 29.93 -23.48 58.04
CA ASP A 707 28.92 -24.56 58.02
C ASP A 707 29.27 -25.58 56.93
N ALA A 708 28.84 -26.85 57.14
CA ALA A 708 29.05 -27.89 56.13
C ALA A 708 28.28 -27.56 54.85
N VAL A 709 29.00 -27.48 53.71
CA VAL A 709 28.43 -27.22 52.41
C VAL A 709 27.61 -28.43 51.93
N THR A 710 26.35 -28.20 51.55
CA THR A 710 25.48 -29.24 50.99
C THR A 710 25.75 -29.36 49.48
N PRO A 711 26.30 -30.49 49.02
CA PRO A 711 26.55 -30.67 47.60
C PRO A 711 25.22 -30.68 46.81
N PRO A 712 25.19 -30.20 45.55
CA PRO A 712 24.01 -30.29 44.72
C PRO A 712 23.52 -31.74 44.59
N PRO A 713 22.24 -31.97 44.28
CA PRO A 713 21.77 -33.31 43.97
C PRO A 713 22.48 -33.83 42.70
N ASP A 714 22.67 -35.17 42.65
CA ASP A 714 23.25 -35.84 41.48
C ASP A 714 22.20 -35.95 40.36
N VAL A 715 21.82 -34.80 39.81
CA VAL A 715 20.82 -34.68 38.73
C VAL A 715 21.43 -33.90 37.57
N ARG A 716 21.48 -34.51 36.40
CA ARG A 716 21.94 -33.84 35.19
C ARG A 716 20.78 -33.09 34.54
N VAL A 717 20.90 -31.81 34.44
CA VAL A 717 19.90 -30.92 33.77
C VAL A 717 20.33 -30.64 32.35
N HIS A 718 19.51 -31.03 31.36
CA HIS A 718 19.78 -30.75 29.95
C HIS A 718 19.18 -29.40 29.57
N PRO A 719 19.88 -28.57 28.77
CA PRO A 719 19.36 -27.26 28.36
C PRO A 719 17.99 -27.26 27.65
N ASP A 720 17.64 -28.35 26.99
CA ASP A 720 16.34 -28.49 26.33
C ASP A 720 15.23 -29.06 27.26
N GLN A 721 15.54 -29.33 28.51
CA GLN A 721 14.51 -29.61 29.52
C GLN A 721 13.68 -28.38 29.83
N LEU A 722 12.44 -28.60 30.28
CA LEU A 722 11.58 -27.52 30.77
C LEU A 722 12.22 -26.83 31.97
N ALA A 723 12.19 -25.51 31.94
CA ALA A 723 12.56 -24.68 33.07
C ALA A 723 11.32 -24.13 33.78
N TYR A 724 10.33 -23.68 33.02
CA TYR A 724 9.05 -23.23 33.57
C TYR A 724 7.87 -23.51 32.63
N VAL A 725 6.66 -23.43 33.24
CA VAL A 725 5.39 -23.35 32.52
C VAL A 725 4.63 -22.12 33.04
N MET A 726 4.37 -21.15 32.19
CA MET A 726 3.56 -19.96 32.53
C MET A 726 2.21 -19.99 31.83
N PHE A 727 1.16 -19.66 32.60
CA PHE A 727 -0.22 -19.69 32.10
C PHE A 727 -0.72 -18.33 31.69
N THR A 728 -1.09 -18.23 30.42
CA THR A 728 -1.72 -17.02 29.83
C THR A 728 -3.23 -17.18 29.69
N SER A 729 -3.96 -16.07 29.68
CA SER A 729 -5.40 -16.08 29.37
C SER A 729 -5.59 -16.37 27.88
N GLY A 730 -6.12 -17.51 27.51
CA GLY A 730 -6.48 -17.83 26.12
C GLY A 730 -7.65 -16.99 25.64
N SER A 731 -7.72 -16.74 24.32
CA SER A 731 -8.86 -16.06 23.63
C SER A 731 -10.21 -16.77 23.89
N THR A 732 -10.17 -18.04 24.26
CA THR A 732 -11.34 -18.87 24.63
C THR A 732 -11.70 -18.81 26.13
N GLY A 733 -11.02 -17.98 26.92
CA GLY A 733 -11.20 -17.90 28.39
C GLY A 733 -10.55 -19.02 29.19
N VAL A 734 -10.07 -20.09 28.54
CA VAL A 734 -9.39 -21.20 29.21
C VAL A 734 -7.87 -20.94 29.24
N PRO A 735 -7.21 -20.96 30.42
CA PRO A 735 -5.78 -20.74 30.51
C PRO A 735 -4.99 -21.74 29.65
N LYS A 736 -3.86 -21.32 29.09
CA LYS A 736 -2.93 -22.14 28.31
C LYS A 736 -1.51 -21.96 28.87
N GLY A 737 -0.84 -23.08 29.15
CA GLY A 737 0.50 -23.09 29.76
C GLY A 737 1.59 -23.18 28.69
N SER A 738 2.33 -22.07 28.47
CA SER A 738 3.53 -22.05 27.61
C SER A 738 4.71 -22.76 28.30
N ALA A 739 5.31 -23.71 27.61
CA ALA A 739 6.38 -24.56 28.11
C ALA A 739 7.74 -24.08 27.61
N ASN A 740 8.51 -23.42 28.47
CA ASN A 740 9.80 -22.83 28.14
C ASN A 740 10.97 -23.65 28.70
N THR A 741 12.01 -23.82 27.88
CA THR A 741 13.20 -24.61 28.23
C THR A 741 14.29 -23.74 28.87
N HIS A 742 15.29 -24.38 29.51
CA HIS A 742 16.47 -23.66 29.99
C HIS A 742 17.16 -22.92 28.85
N ARG A 743 17.26 -23.52 27.66
CA ARG A 743 17.85 -22.89 26.46
C ARG A 743 17.12 -21.57 26.11
N ASN A 744 15.79 -21.58 26.04
CA ASN A 744 15.02 -20.37 25.72
C ASN A 744 15.38 -19.22 26.67
N ILE A 745 15.45 -19.51 27.98
CA ILE A 745 15.71 -18.48 28.99
C ILE A 745 17.17 -18.01 28.93
N VAL A 746 18.12 -18.92 28.73
CA VAL A 746 19.55 -18.57 28.63
C VAL A 746 19.81 -17.71 27.38
N GLU A 747 19.19 -18.04 26.26
CA GLU A 747 19.30 -17.24 25.02
C GLU A 747 18.78 -15.83 25.26
N LEU A 748 17.62 -15.66 25.85
CA LEU A 748 17.07 -14.36 26.23
C LEU A 748 17.99 -13.64 27.23
N ALA A 749 18.20 -14.24 28.41
CA ALA A 749 18.83 -13.60 29.57
C ALA A 749 20.28 -13.15 29.28
N ARG A 750 20.96 -13.78 28.35
CA ARG A 750 22.34 -13.48 27.93
C ARG A 750 22.44 -12.74 26.59
N ASP A 751 21.32 -12.28 26.04
CA ASP A 751 21.38 -11.46 24.84
C ASP A 751 22.06 -10.11 25.12
N GLU A 752 22.96 -9.68 24.22
CA GLU A 752 23.75 -8.46 24.39
C GLU A 752 22.95 -7.17 24.35
N VAL A 753 21.70 -7.25 23.88
CA VAL A 753 20.78 -6.11 23.93
C VAL A 753 20.53 -5.65 25.36
N PHE A 754 20.61 -6.60 26.33
CA PHE A 754 20.53 -6.26 27.74
C PHE A 754 21.89 -5.76 28.21
N GLY A 755 21.99 -4.46 28.44
CA GLY A 755 23.22 -3.80 28.80
C GLY A 755 23.70 -4.04 30.23
N ASN A 756 24.67 -3.23 30.65
CA ASN A 756 25.31 -3.38 31.96
C ASN A 756 24.37 -3.13 33.14
N GLY A 757 23.27 -2.37 32.96
CA GLY A 757 22.28 -2.15 34.01
C GLY A 757 21.61 -3.44 34.45
N VAL A 758 21.11 -4.22 33.47
CA VAL A 758 20.51 -5.55 33.71
C VAL A 758 21.54 -6.52 34.27
N ALA A 759 22.75 -6.50 33.72
CA ALA A 759 23.83 -7.38 34.17
C ALA A 759 24.30 -7.10 35.63
N GLU A 760 24.20 -5.85 36.08
CA GLU A 760 24.61 -5.43 37.42
C GLU A 760 23.54 -5.70 38.47
N ARG A 761 22.35 -5.10 38.28
CA ARG A 761 21.22 -5.24 39.21
C ARG A 761 19.91 -4.88 38.51
N MET A 762 18.89 -5.73 38.66
CA MET A 762 17.57 -5.48 38.10
C MET A 762 16.47 -5.61 39.16
N LEU A 763 15.46 -4.74 39.12
CA LEU A 763 14.31 -4.78 40.00
C LEU A 763 13.39 -5.93 39.62
N GLN A 764 13.12 -6.84 40.58
CA GLN A 764 12.06 -7.82 40.43
C GLN A 764 10.75 -7.23 40.98
N TYR A 765 9.90 -6.74 40.04
CA TYR A 765 8.64 -6.06 40.32
C TYR A 765 7.42 -6.80 39.79
N SER A 766 7.54 -7.41 38.61
CA SER A 766 6.46 -8.14 37.96
C SER A 766 5.92 -9.28 38.80
N SER A 767 4.63 -9.63 38.67
CA SER A 767 4.10 -10.85 39.21
C SER A 767 4.88 -12.03 38.64
N LEU A 768 5.21 -13.00 39.51
CA LEU A 768 5.95 -14.21 39.12
C LEU A 768 5.20 -15.06 38.08
N ALA A 769 3.87 -14.93 38.02
CA ALA A 769 3.01 -15.59 37.04
C ALA A 769 3.04 -14.91 35.65
N PHE A 770 3.75 -13.77 35.48
CA PHE A 770 4.01 -13.12 34.19
C PHE A 770 5.44 -13.36 33.74
N ASP A 771 5.62 -13.57 32.45
CA ASP A 771 6.89 -13.93 31.82
C ASP A 771 7.97 -12.85 31.93
N ALA A 772 7.58 -11.56 32.05
CA ALA A 772 8.52 -10.47 32.33
C ALA A 772 9.38 -10.72 33.57
N SER A 773 8.87 -11.46 34.59
CA SER A 773 9.65 -11.86 35.74
C SER A 773 10.89 -12.72 35.37
N THR A 774 10.85 -13.37 34.19
CA THR A 774 11.97 -14.17 33.69
C THR A 774 13.23 -13.34 33.48
N ILE A 775 13.11 -12.19 32.82
CA ILE A 775 14.27 -11.32 32.59
C ILE A 775 14.69 -10.60 33.88
N GLU A 776 13.72 -10.21 34.73
CA GLU A 776 14.01 -9.57 36.03
C GLU A 776 14.84 -10.47 36.96
N ILE A 777 14.64 -11.77 36.87
CA ILE A 777 15.33 -12.77 37.75
C ILE A 777 16.57 -13.31 37.05
N TRP A 778 16.42 -13.91 35.87
CA TRP A 778 17.49 -14.64 35.20
C TRP A 778 18.43 -13.74 34.41
N GLY A 779 18.01 -12.52 34.04
CA GLY A 779 18.88 -11.51 33.43
C GLY A 779 20.14 -11.26 34.27
N PRO A 780 20.00 -10.75 35.52
CA PRO A 780 21.15 -10.54 36.41
C PRO A 780 21.79 -11.85 36.86
N LEU A 781 21.04 -12.86 37.34
CA LEU A 781 21.61 -14.10 37.91
C LEU A 781 22.46 -14.90 36.90
N SER A 782 22.09 -14.90 35.62
CA SER A 782 22.87 -15.56 34.56
C SER A 782 24.18 -14.84 34.19
N ARG A 783 24.38 -13.61 34.68
CA ARG A 783 25.52 -12.72 34.39
C ARG A 783 26.37 -12.39 35.64
N GLY A 784 26.04 -12.97 36.79
CA GLY A 784 26.74 -12.72 38.07
C GLY A 784 26.34 -11.42 38.76
N GLY A 785 25.17 -10.86 38.37
CA GLY A 785 24.55 -9.68 38.97
C GLY A 785 23.59 -9.98 40.08
N CYS A 786 22.78 -9.00 40.48
CA CYS A 786 21.92 -9.06 41.67
C CYS A 786 20.44 -8.81 41.32
N VAL A 787 19.53 -9.58 41.93
CA VAL A 787 18.08 -9.31 41.90
C VAL A 787 17.71 -8.45 43.10
N GLU A 788 17.22 -7.22 42.82
CA GLU A 788 16.59 -6.37 43.84
C GLU A 788 15.11 -6.70 43.92
N VAL A 789 14.66 -7.27 45.03
CA VAL A 789 13.26 -7.69 45.18
C VAL A 789 12.42 -6.55 45.72
N ALA A 790 11.42 -6.14 44.97
CA ALA A 790 10.48 -5.11 45.40
C ALA A 790 9.66 -5.59 46.63
N PRO A 791 9.19 -4.68 47.49
CA PRO A 791 8.28 -5.02 48.58
C PRO A 791 7.04 -5.78 48.09
N PRO A 792 6.44 -6.66 48.93
CA PRO A 792 5.23 -7.38 48.57
C PRO A 792 4.05 -6.39 48.32
N GLY A 793 3.12 -6.80 47.47
CA GLY A 793 1.97 -5.98 47.07
C GLY A 793 2.19 -5.08 45.84
N ALA A 794 1.19 -4.29 45.50
CA ALA A 794 1.25 -3.29 44.44
C ALA A 794 1.81 -1.98 45.02
N LEU A 795 2.76 -1.38 44.33
CA LEU A 795 3.29 -0.08 44.66
C LEU A 795 2.62 0.97 43.78
N ASP A 796 2.24 2.11 44.35
CA ASP A 796 1.85 3.30 43.58
C ASP A 796 3.07 3.99 42.94
N SER A 797 2.84 4.96 42.05
CA SER A 797 3.91 5.67 41.33
C SER A 797 4.89 6.37 42.28
N THR A 798 4.42 6.94 43.41
CA THR A 798 5.24 7.60 44.42
C THR A 798 6.12 6.61 45.16
N GLN A 799 5.55 5.47 45.56
CA GLN A 799 6.28 4.42 46.29
C GLN A 799 7.34 3.77 45.39
N LEU A 800 6.99 3.50 44.14
CA LEU A 800 7.91 2.94 43.14
C LEU A 800 9.04 3.94 42.84
N GLY A 801 8.73 5.20 42.59
CA GLY A 801 9.74 6.26 42.35
C GLY A 801 10.69 6.44 43.54
N ARG A 802 10.20 6.37 44.78
CA ARG A 802 11.02 6.39 45.99
C ARG A 802 11.96 5.15 46.04
N LEU A 803 11.44 3.97 45.79
CA LEU A 803 12.21 2.73 45.77
C LEU A 803 13.37 2.82 44.77
N LEU A 804 13.10 3.26 43.52
CA LEU A 804 14.10 3.41 42.48
C LEU A 804 15.23 4.35 42.89
N THR A 805 14.89 5.49 43.52
CA THR A 805 15.85 6.51 43.96
C THR A 805 16.67 6.04 45.16
N GLU A 806 16.00 5.53 46.22
CA GLU A 806 16.66 5.10 47.44
C GLU A 806 17.57 3.89 47.27
N ARG A 807 17.15 2.94 46.41
CA ARG A 807 17.91 1.69 46.11
C ARG A 807 18.86 1.86 44.93
N LYS A 808 18.84 2.98 44.21
CA LYS A 808 19.65 3.26 43.03
C LYS A 808 19.61 2.09 42.04
N VAL A 809 18.41 1.72 41.63
CA VAL A 809 18.17 0.57 40.76
C VAL A 809 18.59 0.92 39.33
N PRO A 810 19.60 0.24 38.72
CA PRO A 810 20.10 0.61 37.39
C PRO A 810 19.21 0.12 36.24
N ALA A 811 18.41 -0.95 36.45
CA ALA A 811 17.53 -1.50 35.42
C ALA A 811 16.21 -2.01 35.97
N LEU A 812 15.12 -1.77 35.22
CA LEU A 812 13.80 -2.33 35.52
C LEU A 812 12.97 -2.56 34.27
N PHE A 813 12.01 -3.47 34.37
CA PHE A 813 10.92 -3.64 33.40
C PHE A 813 9.64 -3.04 33.97
N LEU A 814 8.87 -2.33 33.12
CA LEU A 814 7.54 -1.83 33.43
C LEU A 814 6.56 -2.19 32.29
N PRO A 815 5.38 -2.72 32.62
CA PRO A 815 4.30 -2.75 31.63
C PRO A 815 4.02 -1.35 31.08
N ALA A 816 3.71 -1.22 29.78
CA ALA A 816 3.53 0.06 29.11
C ALA A 816 2.58 1.00 29.87
N GLY A 817 1.45 0.51 30.42
CA GLY A 817 0.52 1.33 31.21
C GLY A 817 1.16 1.93 32.47
N LEU A 818 1.95 1.16 33.20
CA LEU A 818 2.63 1.66 34.41
C LEU A 818 3.78 2.62 34.05
N PHE A 819 4.49 2.34 32.96
CA PHE A 819 5.51 3.27 32.43
C PHE A 819 4.90 4.64 32.09
N HIS A 820 3.72 4.66 31.46
CA HIS A 820 3.01 5.92 31.14
C HIS A 820 2.66 6.69 32.40
N VAL A 821 2.06 6.04 33.38
CA VAL A 821 1.66 6.69 34.66
C VAL A 821 2.89 7.26 35.37
N LEU A 822 3.97 6.48 35.50
CA LEU A 822 5.18 6.93 36.17
C LEU A 822 5.87 8.08 35.41
N ALA A 823 5.90 8.00 34.08
CA ALA A 823 6.47 9.06 33.24
C ALA A 823 5.64 10.36 33.27
N GLU A 824 4.33 10.27 33.53
CA GLU A 824 3.45 11.43 33.65
C GLU A 824 3.51 12.07 35.05
N GLU A 825 3.42 11.24 36.09
CA GLU A 825 3.33 11.73 37.47
C GLU A 825 4.69 12.07 38.10
N ASN A 826 5.73 11.30 37.75
CA ASN A 826 7.05 11.41 38.36
C ASN A 826 8.19 10.99 37.41
N PRO A 827 8.45 11.75 36.33
CA PRO A 827 9.50 11.38 35.38
C PRO A 827 10.91 11.38 35.98
N GLU A 828 11.14 12.16 37.08
CA GLU A 828 12.44 12.21 37.77
C GLU A 828 12.78 10.89 38.49
N ALA A 829 11.80 10.00 38.72
CA ALA A 829 12.03 8.69 39.32
C ALA A 829 13.05 7.84 38.54
N PHE A 830 13.23 8.10 37.25
CA PHE A 830 14.17 7.38 36.39
C PHE A 830 15.61 7.93 36.43
N ARG A 831 15.93 8.96 37.24
CA ARG A 831 17.25 9.62 37.27
C ARG A 831 18.41 8.66 37.56
N GLU A 832 18.20 7.68 38.45
CA GLU A 832 19.21 6.67 38.81
C GLU A 832 19.13 5.40 37.93
N VAL A 833 18.14 5.37 37.04
CA VAL A 833 17.88 4.23 36.18
C VAL A 833 18.63 4.40 34.86
N ARG A 834 19.52 3.48 34.52
CA ARG A 834 20.25 3.48 33.23
C ARG A 834 19.46 2.85 32.11
N GLU A 835 18.67 1.82 32.42
CA GLU A 835 17.89 1.07 31.43
C GLU A 835 16.46 0.83 31.88
N VAL A 836 15.49 1.35 31.13
CA VAL A 836 14.07 1.09 31.31
C VAL A 836 13.59 0.23 30.14
N TRP A 837 13.03 -0.90 30.47
CA TRP A 837 12.39 -1.82 29.52
C TRP A 837 10.88 -1.65 29.64
N ALA A 838 10.21 -1.25 28.56
CA ALA A 838 8.76 -1.10 28.50
C ALA A 838 8.17 -2.03 27.43
N GLY A 839 7.00 -2.61 27.68
CA GLY A 839 6.37 -3.54 26.73
C GLY A 839 5.08 -4.13 27.27
N GLY A 840 4.60 -5.17 26.60
CA GLY A 840 3.33 -5.83 26.90
C GLY A 840 2.09 -5.11 26.38
N ASP A 841 2.24 -3.86 25.92
CA ASP A 841 1.24 -3.05 25.20
C ASP A 841 1.96 -1.92 24.44
N VAL A 842 1.23 -1.07 23.73
CA VAL A 842 1.77 0.07 22.98
C VAL A 842 2.46 1.07 23.93
N VAL A 843 3.74 1.32 23.70
CA VAL A 843 4.53 2.30 24.44
C VAL A 843 4.34 3.69 23.82
N SER A 844 3.92 4.67 24.64
CA SER A 844 3.67 6.04 24.18
C SER A 844 4.96 6.79 23.86
N PRO A 845 5.11 7.35 22.63
CA PRO A 845 6.23 8.23 22.32
C PRO A 845 6.31 9.45 23.25
N GLU A 846 5.17 9.99 23.67
CA GLU A 846 5.12 11.14 24.58
C GLU A 846 5.66 10.82 25.98
N ALA A 847 5.32 9.63 26.51
CA ALA A 847 5.87 9.18 27.78
C ALA A 847 7.39 9.03 27.72
N VAL A 848 7.91 8.45 26.62
CA VAL A 848 9.36 8.33 26.39
C VAL A 848 10.00 9.71 26.31
N ARG A 849 9.42 10.64 25.56
CA ARG A 849 9.92 12.02 25.43
C ARG A 849 10.03 12.70 26.80
N ARG A 850 9.04 12.55 27.66
CA ARG A 850 9.06 13.10 29.03
C ARG A 850 10.20 12.52 29.87
N VAL A 851 10.39 11.20 29.83
CA VAL A 851 11.49 10.54 30.57
C VAL A 851 12.84 11.03 30.06
N LEU A 852 13.08 11.03 28.75
CA LEU A 852 14.35 11.48 28.17
C LEU A 852 14.65 12.97 28.40
N ALA A 853 13.61 13.82 28.48
CA ALA A 853 13.76 15.23 28.79
C ALA A 853 14.21 15.48 30.25
N HIS A 854 13.76 14.65 31.20
CA HIS A 854 14.10 14.79 32.63
C HIS A 854 15.32 13.95 33.03
N CYS A 855 15.55 12.84 32.34
CA CYS A 855 16.57 11.85 32.62
C CYS A 855 17.34 11.49 31.32
N PRO A 856 18.20 12.36 30.80
CA PRO A 856 18.85 12.17 29.49
C PRO A 856 19.84 10.99 29.45
N ASP A 857 20.32 10.51 30.59
CA ASP A 857 21.22 9.38 30.72
C ASP A 857 20.49 8.03 30.76
N THR A 858 19.15 8.06 30.83
CA THR A 858 18.30 6.85 30.81
C THR A 858 18.11 6.36 29.37
N THR A 859 18.34 5.07 29.13
CA THR A 859 17.97 4.43 27.87
C THR A 859 16.61 3.76 28.02
N VAL A 860 15.68 4.05 27.12
CA VAL A 860 14.37 3.42 27.07
C VAL A 860 14.33 2.40 25.94
N HIS A 861 13.91 1.18 26.23
CA HIS A 861 13.73 0.09 25.28
C HIS A 861 12.26 -0.28 25.16
N ASN A 862 11.74 -0.36 23.94
CA ASN A 862 10.44 -0.95 23.63
C ASN A 862 10.66 -2.42 23.29
N GLY A 863 10.22 -3.32 24.15
CA GLY A 863 10.36 -4.77 23.99
C GLY A 863 9.02 -5.41 23.59
N TYR A 864 9.03 -6.23 22.53
CA TYR A 864 7.86 -6.96 22.05
C TYR A 864 8.13 -8.46 22.01
N GLY A 865 7.16 -9.24 22.46
CA GLY A 865 7.12 -10.69 22.34
C GLY A 865 5.95 -11.28 23.13
N PRO A 866 5.30 -12.35 22.63
CA PRO A 866 4.35 -13.12 23.40
C PRO A 866 5.07 -14.14 24.33
N THR A 867 4.38 -14.62 25.35
CA THR A 867 4.90 -15.62 26.31
C THR A 867 5.39 -16.91 25.62
N GLU A 868 4.81 -17.24 24.49
CA GLU A 868 5.18 -18.38 23.63
C GLU A 868 6.56 -18.22 22.98
N THR A 869 7.13 -17.03 23.05
CA THR A 869 8.46 -16.70 22.50
C THR A 869 9.43 -16.18 23.56
N THR A 870 9.18 -16.50 24.81
CA THR A 870 10.08 -16.22 25.96
C THR A 870 10.32 -14.71 26.14
N VAL A 871 9.30 -13.94 26.53
CA VAL A 871 9.28 -12.52 26.91
C VAL A 871 9.46 -11.57 25.72
N PHE A 872 10.63 -11.55 25.07
CA PHE A 872 10.93 -10.65 23.97
C PHE A 872 11.49 -11.40 22.75
N VAL A 873 11.10 -10.95 21.56
CA VAL A 873 11.65 -11.40 20.27
C VAL A 873 12.23 -10.26 19.46
N THR A 874 11.68 -9.05 19.65
CA THR A 874 12.23 -7.82 19.06
C THR A 874 12.39 -6.75 20.12
N VAL A 875 13.34 -5.87 19.90
CA VAL A 875 13.63 -4.74 20.78
C VAL A 875 13.96 -3.51 19.95
N HIS A 876 13.35 -2.40 20.32
CA HIS A 876 13.69 -1.08 19.80
C HIS A 876 14.29 -0.22 20.91
N ARG A 877 15.55 0.20 20.71
CA ARG A 877 16.15 1.24 21.56
C ARG A 877 15.66 2.60 21.08
N VAL A 878 14.89 3.29 21.94
CA VAL A 878 14.32 4.57 21.58
C VAL A 878 15.35 5.68 21.80
N ASP A 879 15.60 6.47 20.75
CA ASP A 879 16.43 7.67 20.81
C ASP A 879 15.59 8.96 20.73
N GLN A 880 16.26 10.11 20.90
CA GLN A 880 15.59 11.41 20.88
C GLN A 880 14.97 11.74 19.52
N THR A 881 15.48 11.19 18.41
CA THR A 881 14.94 11.47 17.06
C THR A 881 13.59 10.81 16.85
N MET A 882 13.33 9.69 17.54
CA MET A 882 12.06 8.95 17.49
C MET A 882 11.00 9.52 18.44
N ALA A 883 11.37 10.45 19.32
CA ALA A 883 10.43 11.04 20.29
C ALA A 883 9.27 11.82 19.63
N ASP A 884 9.44 12.28 18.37
CA ASP A 884 8.41 12.95 17.59
C ASP A 884 7.59 12.01 16.70
N ALA A 885 7.89 10.71 16.72
CA ALA A 885 7.13 9.71 15.98
C ALA A 885 5.70 9.56 16.53
N ARG A 886 4.73 9.23 15.66
CA ARG A 886 3.35 8.96 16.10
C ARG A 886 3.21 7.62 16.83
N ALA A 887 4.08 6.67 16.51
CA ALA A 887 4.15 5.35 17.14
C ALA A 887 5.60 4.89 17.17
N LEU A 888 5.97 4.11 18.20
CA LEU A 888 7.29 3.50 18.28
C LEU A 888 7.27 2.13 17.59
N PRO A 889 8.28 1.81 16.76
CA PRO A 889 8.41 0.47 16.21
C PRO A 889 8.72 -0.54 17.31
N ILE A 890 8.40 -1.82 17.04
CA ILE A 890 8.77 -2.92 17.94
C ILE A 890 10.25 -3.33 17.80
N GLY A 891 10.96 -2.76 16.82
CA GLY A 891 12.40 -2.88 16.67
C GLY A 891 12.85 -4.08 15.85
N THR A 892 14.07 -4.53 16.13
CA THR A 892 14.78 -5.59 15.41
C THR A 892 14.83 -6.88 16.20
N PRO A 893 14.94 -8.05 15.53
CA PRO A 893 15.00 -9.35 16.21
C PRO A 893 16.21 -9.48 17.14
N LEU A 894 16.02 -10.17 18.26
CA LEU A 894 17.10 -10.62 19.16
C LEU A 894 18.02 -11.64 18.46
N ALA A 895 19.22 -11.85 19.00
CA ALA A 895 20.12 -12.86 18.49
C ALA A 895 19.46 -14.26 18.42
N ASN A 896 19.84 -15.06 17.42
CA ASN A 896 19.30 -16.40 17.18
C ASN A 896 17.78 -16.45 16.97
N THR A 897 17.15 -15.33 16.58
CA THR A 897 15.72 -15.20 16.29
C THR A 897 15.49 -14.79 14.84
N GLY A 898 14.47 -15.36 14.19
CA GLY A 898 13.97 -14.93 12.90
C GLY A 898 12.54 -14.41 13.03
N VAL A 899 12.24 -13.29 12.39
CA VAL A 899 10.91 -12.67 12.34
C VAL A 899 10.50 -12.54 10.88
N TYR A 900 9.28 -12.91 10.54
CA TYR A 900 8.76 -12.87 9.18
C TYR A 900 7.36 -12.25 9.21
N ILE A 901 7.11 -11.32 8.30
CA ILE A 901 5.76 -10.79 8.08
C ILE A 901 5.21 -11.50 6.85
N LEU A 902 4.15 -12.28 7.06
CA LEU A 902 3.58 -13.18 6.05
C LEU A 902 2.10 -12.86 5.81
N ASP A 903 1.64 -13.15 4.59
CA ASP A 903 0.22 -13.15 4.25
C ASP A 903 -0.50 -14.44 4.74
N GLU A 904 -1.79 -14.56 4.47
CA GLU A 904 -2.60 -15.73 4.83
C GLU A 904 -2.13 -17.05 4.18
N ALA A 905 -1.38 -16.97 3.10
CA ALA A 905 -0.79 -18.12 2.41
C ALA A 905 0.67 -18.38 2.81
N LEU A 906 1.14 -17.74 3.89
CA LEU A 906 2.51 -17.84 4.44
C LEU A 906 3.59 -17.34 3.47
N ARG A 907 3.30 -16.35 2.64
CA ARG A 907 4.26 -15.71 1.73
C ARG A 907 4.75 -14.38 2.34
N LEU A 908 6.02 -14.05 2.11
CA LEU A 908 6.57 -12.76 2.53
C LEU A 908 5.83 -11.62 1.86
N VAL A 909 5.36 -10.66 2.67
CA VAL A 909 4.75 -9.43 2.15
C VAL A 909 5.82 -8.38 1.83
N PRO A 910 5.58 -7.48 0.88
CA PRO A 910 6.47 -6.36 0.59
C PRO A 910 6.67 -5.42 1.79
N PRO A 911 7.77 -4.64 1.85
CA PRO A 911 7.95 -3.61 2.87
C PRO A 911 6.75 -2.63 2.93
N GLY A 912 6.32 -2.29 4.16
CA GLY A 912 5.17 -1.42 4.41
C GLY A 912 3.82 -2.11 4.40
N VAL A 913 3.71 -3.32 3.88
CA VAL A 913 2.46 -4.09 3.84
C VAL A 913 2.21 -4.77 5.18
N VAL A 914 0.96 -4.73 5.64
CA VAL A 914 0.51 -5.41 6.86
C VAL A 914 0.39 -6.91 6.62
N GLY A 915 0.91 -7.72 7.55
CA GLY A 915 0.79 -9.18 7.56
C GLY A 915 0.87 -9.73 8.96
N GLU A 916 0.75 -11.04 9.10
CA GLU A 916 0.89 -11.76 10.38
C GLU A 916 2.38 -11.94 10.69
N LEU A 917 2.74 -11.69 11.96
CA LEU A 917 4.13 -11.82 12.42
C LEU A 917 4.42 -13.24 12.85
N TYR A 918 5.33 -13.90 12.15
CA TYR A 918 5.83 -15.24 12.47
C TYR A 918 7.21 -15.17 13.11
N VAL A 919 7.43 -15.97 14.13
CA VAL A 919 8.70 -16.03 14.88
C VAL A 919 9.31 -17.42 14.78
N ALA A 920 10.60 -17.48 14.52
CA ALA A 920 11.39 -18.71 14.51
C ALA A 920 12.67 -18.54 15.34
N GLY A 921 13.26 -19.63 15.79
CA GLY A 921 14.55 -19.61 16.46
C GLY A 921 14.53 -20.10 17.91
N SER A 922 15.61 -19.76 18.63
CA SER A 922 15.87 -20.31 19.97
C SER A 922 14.96 -19.77 21.08
N HIS A 923 14.22 -18.70 20.81
CA HIS A 923 13.28 -18.09 21.77
C HIS A 923 11.89 -18.73 21.75
N VAL A 924 11.55 -19.53 20.71
CA VAL A 924 10.24 -20.17 20.59
C VAL A 924 10.11 -21.26 21.64
N ALA A 925 9.06 -21.19 22.47
CA ALA A 925 8.73 -22.18 23.47
C ALA A 925 8.49 -23.58 22.85
N ARG A 926 8.61 -24.62 23.63
CA ARG A 926 8.35 -26.01 23.20
C ARG A 926 6.90 -26.21 22.72
N GLY A 927 5.97 -25.41 23.23
CA GLY A 927 4.54 -25.44 22.91
C GLY A 927 3.66 -25.37 24.14
N TYR A 928 2.38 -25.70 23.99
CA TYR A 928 1.42 -25.66 25.08
C TYR A 928 1.28 -27.00 25.79
N VAL A 929 1.43 -27.00 27.13
CA VAL A 929 1.34 -28.23 27.96
C VAL A 929 0.00 -28.93 27.77
N GLY A 930 0.03 -30.21 27.40
CA GLY A 930 -1.16 -31.04 27.22
C GLY A 930 -2.07 -30.67 26.03
N ARG A 931 -1.61 -29.77 25.12
CA ARG A 931 -2.41 -29.27 23.99
C ARG A 931 -1.64 -29.35 22.66
N ALA A 932 -1.33 -30.55 22.21
CA ALA A 932 -0.56 -30.79 20.99
C ALA A 932 -1.22 -30.21 19.74
N GLY A 933 -2.56 -30.27 19.61
CA GLY A 933 -3.31 -29.67 18.49
C GLY A 933 -3.14 -28.16 18.42
N LEU A 934 -3.31 -27.45 19.55
CA LEU A 934 -3.11 -26.01 19.63
C LEU A 934 -1.64 -25.60 19.36
N THR A 935 -0.69 -26.45 19.77
CA THR A 935 0.74 -26.22 19.48
C THR A 935 1.02 -26.34 17.99
N ALA A 936 0.36 -27.26 17.29
CA ALA A 936 0.56 -27.44 15.85
C ALA A 936 -0.16 -26.38 15.00
N GLU A 937 -1.21 -25.77 15.54
CA GLU A 937 -1.97 -24.69 14.91
C GLU A 937 -1.23 -23.33 14.96
N ARG A 938 -0.43 -23.14 16.01
CA ARG A 938 0.31 -21.90 16.28
C ARG A 938 1.78 -22.01 15.92
#